data_23d1f29f8a0e683642d17cd0d1f2fb55
#
_entry.id   23d1f29f8a0e683642d17cd0d1f2fb55
#
_cell.length_a   1.000
_cell.length_b   1.000
_cell.length_c   1.000
_cell.angle_alpha   90.00
_cell.angle_beta   90.00
_cell.angle_gamma   90.00
#
_symmetry.space_group_name_H-M   'P 1'
#
loop_
_entity.id
_entity.type
_entity.pdbx_description
1 polymer ?
#
loop_
_entity_poly.entity_id
_entity_poly.type
_entity_poly.pdbx_seq_one_letter_code
_entity_poly.pdbx_strand_id
1 'polypeptide(L)'
;MTVSSNKTSLQEFKSIEAAAFLPNMPGIADNINKDKILTEYTDSCRNCGIEAQVATTTKGEIIQHLYPRHHQLIKECTMRPSRDLQYRVTRLWLEDVIVEILKAKFLEEQDLKNLEELLGTHSKDWTGSSPLYKDMISDFRRLENLDFSMLKAPRLDYANQQRISQYRVDLATAGLIHYGMHPGMLLRYMKGEYTGESRSADAILEKVSPYIEPEDARHIHRIITQGCPSQLNFEEDTMNKLAVIEKGNQQTFEAHPEVVEKTMNKEEKNSHVLPFRRWVVYFSPFLRCTPQGMREKYGKYRVIFDSSTQTWMSEVVLNHVTTTEWEANIDFGKSKINFLINIYNWRVSFPREIIYVALADITACFRFPRLCCDITGAFGFMAQDWYFISTSHVFGSNTSASSWEPLRRAIKNMIPIFFERDDLIIKHKKYIDMLKWHDEAGLRDPTPAKSCYINRGVLDSFGNLIPPTAEIYVDDIMQAAVSRGWIIKSLAATIEAIFTVCGVPDIDVRQCPLSLEKWLELILGWRQTVLGLIVDSHKLTVGISDEYLKQVRELLKIKWHPKRKFFRVSELQKLIGKLGRIGEGAPWIYKLMSHLYTSLAFSLKSNDTLLRESSSEFKALIHQIRQKQFIASNAILQREVCYAMKMAAKMVNHHKMTYPVNETMSEELNFLQRALQPESNIKFETPIAHMIPREPTASLFGDSLLTGCGGYSLELKFWWHIDFPIEIVERTLLHIPDESDVRFISINCLEYFTIIINYCAAKVYFATVLEGNDPYPIVLCVTDNTSAKKWTTHTSKKSLASRALARFFCGLLIGSNVGINATWISTKANELADKISRLKKEANSNNSSSTPTFDYSKLQQDHPELKACASFHPSQLLISFLWEVMLSRKCPDLNKILQLEPQDLGKLCT
;
A
#
# COMPACT_ATOMS: atom_id res chain seq x y z
N MET A 1 -24.65 -4.51 13.12
CA MET A 1 -25.88 -3.99 13.75
C MET A 1 -25.73 -2.52 14.03
N THR A 2 -26.67 -1.69 13.56
CA THR A 2 -26.86 -0.25 13.85
C THR A 2 -25.73 0.69 13.45
N VAL A 3 -25.52 0.87 12.14
CA VAL A 3 -24.75 2.00 11.57
C VAL A 3 -25.66 2.89 10.68
N SER A 4 -26.96 2.58 10.58
CA SER A 4 -27.85 3.28 9.63
C SER A 4 -28.47 4.58 10.14
N SER A 5 -28.41 4.87 11.45
CA SER A 5 -29.08 6.07 11.99
C SER A 5 -28.21 7.35 11.95
N ASN A 6 -26.87 7.21 11.85
CA ASN A 6 -26.00 8.38 11.89
C ASN A 6 -25.71 9.01 10.50
N LYS A 7 -26.08 8.33 9.42
CA LYS A 7 -25.84 8.88 8.07
C LYS A 7 -26.78 10.02 7.71
N THR A 8 -28.02 9.91 8.11
CA THR A 8 -29.06 10.92 7.80
C THR A 8 -28.80 12.23 8.57
N SER A 9 -28.41 12.13 9.84
CA SER A 9 -28.12 13.30 10.67
C SER A 9 -26.94 14.12 10.20
N LEU A 10 -25.88 13.49 9.66
CA LEU A 10 -24.70 14.21 9.17
C LEU A 10 -24.98 14.95 7.84
N GLN A 11 -25.83 14.38 6.98
CA GLN A 11 -26.24 15.03 5.73
C GLN A 11 -27.14 16.23 5.99
N GLU A 12 -28.12 16.07 6.89
CA GLU A 12 -28.98 17.17 7.37
C GLU A 12 -28.14 18.28 8.00
N PHE A 13 -27.16 17.92 8.85
CA PHE A 13 -26.27 18.87 9.52
C PHE A 13 -25.48 19.71 8.50
N LYS A 14 -24.85 19.09 7.49
CA LYS A 14 -24.11 19.83 6.46
C LYS A 14 -25.00 20.77 5.65
N SER A 15 -26.19 20.36 5.31
CA SER A 15 -27.16 21.18 4.59
C SER A 15 -27.64 22.36 5.42
N ILE A 16 -27.88 22.13 6.68
CA ILE A 16 -28.31 23.13 7.66
C ILE A 16 -27.16 24.13 7.90
N GLU A 17 -25.91 23.66 8.07
CA GLU A 17 -24.75 24.53 8.25
C GLU A 17 -24.60 25.51 7.10
N ALA A 18 -24.64 25.04 5.87
CA ALA A 18 -24.51 25.87 4.72
C ALA A 18 -25.61 26.95 4.62
N ALA A 19 -26.85 26.55 4.91
CA ALA A 19 -27.96 27.48 4.88
C ALA A 19 -27.92 28.51 6.00
N ALA A 20 -27.38 28.14 7.18
CA ALA A 20 -27.24 29.05 8.31
C ALA A 20 -26.29 30.23 8.02
N PHE A 21 -25.22 29.99 7.28
CA PHE A 21 -24.21 30.99 7.03
C PHE A 21 -24.56 31.95 5.88
N LEU A 22 -25.20 31.44 4.83
CA LEU A 22 -25.48 32.22 3.63
C LEU A 22 -26.23 33.52 3.86
N PRO A 23 -27.23 33.58 4.76
CA PRO A 23 -28.00 34.80 4.93
C PRO A 23 -27.36 35.87 5.80
N ASN A 24 -26.29 35.52 6.51
CA ASN A 24 -25.79 36.37 7.61
C ASN A 24 -24.40 36.91 7.37
N MET A 25 -23.90 36.68 6.14
CA MET A 25 -22.56 37.13 5.82
C MET A 25 -22.46 38.63 5.65
N PRO A 26 -21.45 39.24 6.26
CA PRO A 26 -21.16 40.63 6.05
C PRO A 26 -20.54 40.87 4.67
N GLY A 27 -20.76 42.07 4.17
CA GLY A 27 -20.23 42.51 2.88
C GLY A 27 -20.85 41.80 1.68
N ILE A 28 -21.95 41.03 1.89
CA ILE A 28 -22.81 40.70 0.76
C ILE A 28 -23.43 41.97 0.30
N ALA A 29 -22.90 42.56 -0.81
CA ALA A 29 -23.51 43.70 -1.44
C ALA A 29 -25.00 43.44 -1.64
N ASP A 30 -25.84 44.44 -1.44
CA ASP A 30 -27.30 44.34 -1.54
C ASP A 30 -27.80 43.72 -2.85
N ASN A 31 -26.94 43.50 -3.80
CA ASN A 31 -27.20 42.92 -5.12
C ASN A 31 -27.06 41.40 -5.22
N ILE A 32 -26.60 40.70 -4.19
CA ILE A 32 -26.53 39.20 -4.24
C ILE A 32 -27.84 38.64 -3.75
N ASN A 33 -28.55 37.96 -4.64
CA ASN A 33 -29.77 37.29 -4.29
C ASN A 33 -29.45 36.04 -3.41
N LYS A 34 -29.66 36.18 -2.09
CA LYS A 34 -29.41 35.14 -1.08
C LYS A 34 -30.21 33.89 -1.34
N ASP A 35 -31.44 34.02 -1.84
CA ASP A 35 -32.27 32.89 -2.18
C ASP A 35 -31.72 32.11 -3.36
N LYS A 36 -31.09 32.80 -4.31
CA LYS A 36 -30.39 32.15 -5.42
C LYS A 36 -29.18 31.36 -4.96
N ILE A 37 -28.39 31.87 -4.03
CA ILE A 37 -27.23 31.14 -3.48
C ILE A 37 -27.70 29.88 -2.75
N LEU A 38 -28.76 30.00 -1.95
CA LEU A 38 -29.34 28.86 -1.22
C LEU A 38 -29.91 27.81 -2.20
N THR A 39 -30.56 28.28 -3.27
CA THR A 39 -31.10 27.41 -4.33
C THR A 39 -29.96 26.70 -5.05
N GLU A 40 -28.91 27.41 -5.47
CA GLU A 40 -27.72 26.81 -6.11
C GLU A 40 -27.07 25.78 -5.21
N TYR A 41 -26.98 26.04 -3.89
CA TYR A 41 -26.48 25.06 -2.94
C TYR A 41 -27.39 23.84 -2.85
N THR A 42 -28.69 24.04 -2.71
CA THR A 42 -29.68 22.97 -2.59
C THR A 42 -29.65 22.06 -3.83
N ASP A 43 -29.62 22.66 -5.03
CA ASP A 43 -29.58 21.91 -6.29
C ASP A 43 -28.23 21.16 -6.43
N SER A 44 -27.15 21.78 -6.03
CA SER A 44 -25.83 21.12 -6.02
C SER A 44 -25.79 19.95 -5.03
N CYS A 45 -26.42 20.10 -3.85
CA CYS A 45 -26.54 19.02 -2.87
C CYS A 45 -27.42 17.88 -3.36
N ARG A 46 -28.54 18.16 -4.04
CA ARG A 46 -29.38 17.14 -4.69
C ARG A 46 -28.61 16.35 -5.72
N ASN A 47 -27.84 17.05 -6.56
CA ASN A 47 -26.98 16.42 -7.57
C ASN A 47 -25.88 15.55 -6.95
N CYS A 48 -25.44 15.86 -5.73
CA CYS A 48 -24.49 15.05 -4.96
C CYS A 48 -25.14 13.89 -4.19
N GLY A 49 -26.45 13.70 -4.30
CA GLY A 49 -27.20 12.71 -3.54
C GLY A 49 -27.46 13.09 -2.08
N ILE A 50 -27.23 14.35 -1.71
CA ILE A 50 -27.55 14.91 -0.40
C ILE A 50 -28.96 15.49 -0.50
N GLU A 51 -29.94 14.84 0.12
CA GLU A 51 -31.27 15.40 0.26
C GLU A 51 -31.22 16.62 1.20
N ALA A 52 -31.35 17.80 0.63
CA ALA A 52 -31.38 19.03 1.41
C ALA A 52 -32.79 19.23 2.01
N GLN A 53 -32.96 18.96 3.29
CA GLN A 53 -34.16 19.34 4.03
C GLN A 53 -34.19 20.84 4.39
N VAL A 54 -33.21 21.59 3.90
CA VAL A 54 -33.06 23.02 4.21
C VAL A 54 -34.28 23.87 3.79
N ALA A 55 -35.04 23.43 2.80
CA ALA A 55 -36.22 24.16 2.29
C ALA A 55 -37.37 24.32 3.31
N THR A 56 -37.38 23.52 4.37
CA THR A 56 -38.44 23.49 5.36
C THR A 56 -38.09 24.15 6.69
N THR A 57 -36.82 24.48 6.91
CA THR A 57 -36.35 25.05 8.19
C THR A 57 -36.21 26.56 8.11
N THR A 58 -36.63 27.27 9.15
CA THR A 58 -36.39 28.71 9.22
C THR A 58 -34.93 29.06 9.51
N LYS A 59 -34.45 30.19 9.00
CA LYS A 59 -33.09 30.66 9.29
C LYS A 59 -32.76 30.69 10.78
N GLY A 60 -33.74 31.10 11.61
CA GLY A 60 -33.57 31.16 13.06
C GLY A 60 -33.32 29.78 13.69
N GLU A 61 -34.00 28.74 13.25
CA GLU A 61 -33.82 27.38 13.73
C GLU A 61 -32.43 26.83 13.32
N ILE A 62 -32.01 27.06 12.08
CA ILE A 62 -30.72 26.65 11.57
C ILE A 62 -29.60 27.29 12.39
N ILE A 63 -29.67 28.61 12.61
CA ILE A 63 -28.67 29.35 13.38
C ILE A 63 -28.62 28.87 14.83
N GLN A 64 -29.77 28.65 15.43
CA GLN A 64 -29.84 28.16 16.79
C GLN A 64 -29.24 26.76 16.93
N HIS A 65 -29.46 25.92 15.96
CA HIS A 65 -28.93 24.55 15.96
C HIS A 65 -27.40 24.52 15.82
N LEU A 66 -26.86 25.29 14.90
CA LEU A 66 -25.42 25.29 14.62
C LEU A 66 -24.59 26.00 15.68
N TYR A 67 -25.09 27.12 16.18
CA TYR A 67 -24.33 28.00 17.06
C TYR A 67 -25.16 28.44 18.28
N PRO A 68 -25.48 27.52 19.18
CA PRO A 68 -26.30 27.86 20.34
C PRO A 68 -25.74 29.04 21.18
N ARG A 69 -24.41 29.11 21.31
CA ARG A 69 -23.72 30.18 22.04
C ARG A 69 -23.77 31.53 21.35
N HIS A 70 -23.75 31.53 20.03
CA HIS A 70 -23.74 32.75 19.24
C HIS A 70 -25.10 33.09 18.63
N HIS A 71 -26.08 32.23 18.91
CA HIS A 71 -27.43 32.27 18.32
C HIS A 71 -28.03 33.66 18.31
N GLN A 72 -27.99 34.38 19.41
CA GLN A 72 -28.61 35.71 19.50
C GLN A 72 -27.93 36.69 18.56
N LEU A 73 -26.61 36.74 18.53
CA LEU A 73 -25.87 37.65 17.66
C LEU A 73 -26.04 37.33 16.18
N ILE A 74 -26.04 36.04 15.86
CA ILE A 74 -26.25 35.60 14.49
C ILE A 74 -27.69 35.92 14.04
N LYS A 75 -28.67 35.73 14.95
CA LYS A 75 -30.04 36.10 14.68
C LYS A 75 -30.20 37.61 14.44
N GLU A 76 -29.55 38.43 15.25
CA GLU A 76 -29.50 39.88 15.06
C GLU A 76 -28.86 40.26 13.73
N CYS A 77 -27.77 39.58 13.33
CA CYS A 77 -27.13 39.73 12.03
C CYS A 77 -28.05 39.41 10.86
N THR A 78 -28.90 38.39 11.01
CA THR A 78 -29.88 38.02 9.99
C THR A 78 -30.94 39.10 9.78
N MET A 79 -31.36 39.71 10.89
CA MET A 79 -32.41 40.75 10.85
C MET A 79 -31.87 42.11 10.47
N ARG A 80 -30.64 42.44 10.87
CA ARG A 80 -30.00 43.75 10.65
C ARG A 80 -28.53 43.54 10.33
N PRO A 81 -28.20 43.11 9.12
CA PRO A 81 -26.82 42.92 8.74
C PRO A 81 -26.06 44.23 8.79
N SER A 82 -25.19 44.37 9.76
CA SER A 82 -24.27 45.51 9.88
C SER A 82 -22.84 44.96 10.05
N ARG A 83 -21.85 45.75 9.61
CA ARG A 83 -20.42 45.45 9.77
C ARG A 83 -20.07 45.21 11.24
N ASP A 84 -20.61 46.01 12.12
CA ASP A 84 -20.35 45.88 13.57
C ASP A 84 -20.85 44.54 14.14
N LEU A 85 -21.98 44.05 13.68
CA LEU A 85 -22.54 42.81 14.12
C LEU A 85 -21.70 41.60 13.69
N GLN A 86 -21.13 41.72 12.53
CA GLN A 86 -20.23 40.67 12.01
C GLN A 86 -18.91 40.63 12.77
N TYR A 87 -18.36 41.77 13.12
CA TYR A 87 -17.24 41.83 14.01
C TYR A 87 -17.53 41.15 15.34
N ARG A 88 -18.73 41.32 15.86
CA ARG A 88 -19.14 40.63 17.09
C ARG A 88 -19.19 39.11 16.92
N VAL A 89 -19.74 38.62 15.82
CA VAL A 89 -19.75 37.16 15.55
C VAL A 89 -18.35 36.62 15.36
N THR A 90 -17.52 37.31 14.56
CA THR A 90 -16.12 36.94 14.37
C THR A 90 -15.33 37.01 15.67
N ARG A 91 -15.64 37.99 16.51
CA ARG A 91 -15.03 38.15 17.81
C ARG A 91 -15.37 37.00 18.76
N LEU A 92 -16.63 36.59 18.82
CA LEU A 92 -16.99 35.44 19.65
C LEU A 92 -16.30 34.13 19.20
N TRP A 93 -16.20 33.94 17.88
CA TRP A 93 -15.44 32.81 17.39
C TRP A 93 -13.96 32.89 17.77
N LEU A 94 -13.36 34.08 17.69
CA LEU A 94 -11.99 34.27 18.12
C LEU A 94 -11.81 34.04 19.62
N GLU A 95 -12.74 34.49 20.47
CA GLU A 95 -12.72 34.18 21.89
C GLU A 95 -12.79 32.67 22.16
N ASP A 96 -13.67 31.97 21.46
CA ASP A 96 -13.77 30.54 21.58
C ASP A 96 -12.49 29.82 21.11
N VAL A 97 -11.90 30.25 20.01
CA VAL A 97 -10.62 29.72 19.50
C VAL A 97 -9.49 29.99 20.51
N ILE A 98 -9.41 31.18 21.08
CA ILE A 98 -8.42 31.50 22.13
C ILE A 98 -8.61 30.61 23.33
N VAL A 99 -9.84 30.44 23.79
CA VAL A 99 -10.15 29.55 24.92
C VAL A 99 -9.76 28.11 24.63
N GLU A 100 -10.02 27.65 23.41
CA GLU A 100 -9.63 26.31 22.99
C GLU A 100 -8.10 26.15 22.84
N ILE A 101 -7.41 27.17 22.34
CA ILE A 101 -5.94 27.20 22.32
C ILE A 101 -5.39 27.12 23.76
N LEU A 102 -5.98 27.87 24.66
CA LEU A 102 -5.60 27.83 26.07
C LEU A 102 -5.80 26.46 26.72
N LYS A 103 -6.90 25.80 26.41
CA LYS A 103 -7.18 24.47 26.90
C LYS A 103 -6.26 23.42 26.23
N ALA A 104 -5.88 23.63 24.96
CA ALA A 104 -5.05 22.75 24.19
C ALA A 104 -3.55 22.92 24.47
N LYS A 105 -3.12 24.16 24.73
CA LYS A 105 -1.74 24.49 25.07
C LYS A 105 -1.48 24.22 26.53
N PHE A 106 -0.52 23.34 26.78
CA PHE A 106 0.07 23.16 28.09
C PHE A 106 1.20 24.18 28.22
N LEU A 107 0.82 25.39 28.67
CA LEU A 107 1.68 26.54 28.65
C LEU A 107 2.57 26.59 29.88
N GLU A 108 3.76 27.09 29.70
CA GLU A 108 4.60 27.48 30.81
C GLU A 108 3.93 28.63 31.60
N GLU A 109 4.34 28.86 32.83
CA GLU A 109 3.72 29.87 33.70
C GLU A 109 3.69 31.27 33.06
N GLN A 110 4.72 31.60 32.28
CA GLN A 110 4.81 32.85 31.55
C GLN A 110 3.80 32.98 30.44
N ASP A 111 3.57 31.87 29.71
CA ASP A 111 2.58 31.81 28.62
C ASP A 111 1.17 31.95 29.19
N LEU A 112 0.91 31.35 30.38
CA LEU A 112 -0.37 31.49 31.06
C LEU A 112 -0.64 32.93 31.46
N LYS A 113 0.37 33.66 31.96
CA LYS A 113 0.26 35.10 32.26
C LYS A 113 -0.01 35.94 31.03
N ASN A 114 0.70 35.66 29.93
CA ASN A 114 0.49 36.34 28.65
C ASN A 114 -0.94 36.11 28.13
N LEU A 115 -1.49 34.93 28.37
CA LEU A 115 -2.85 34.58 27.99
C LEU A 115 -3.89 35.17 28.94
N GLU A 116 -3.63 35.27 30.23
CA GLU A 116 -4.49 35.99 31.17
C GLU A 116 -4.56 37.47 30.84
N GLU A 117 -3.44 38.07 30.46
CA GLU A 117 -3.39 39.46 29.97
C GLU A 117 -4.19 39.58 28.65
N LEU A 118 -4.05 38.63 27.76
CA LEU A 118 -4.76 38.61 26.48
C LEU A 118 -6.26 38.45 26.67
N LEU A 119 -6.72 37.58 27.56
CA LEU A 119 -8.13 37.40 27.91
C LEU A 119 -8.67 38.61 28.72
N GLY A 120 -7.86 39.19 29.62
CA GLY A 120 -8.23 40.36 30.38
C GLY A 120 -8.45 41.62 29.52
N THR A 121 -7.65 41.81 28.49
CA THR A 121 -7.79 42.89 27.52
C THR A 121 -9.00 42.69 26.60
N HIS A 122 -9.43 41.49 26.44
CA HIS A 122 -10.56 41.12 25.58
C HIS A 122 -11.91 41.55 26.10
N SER A 123 -12.05 41.74 27.38
CA SER A 123 -13.33 42.20 27.96
C SER A 123 -13.62 43.68 27.62
N LYS A 124 -12.62 44.45 27.24
CA LYS A 124 -12.73 45.92 27.09
C LYS A 124 -12.35 46.49 25.69
N ASP A 125 -11.40 45.94 25.01
CA ASP A 125 -10.95 46.40 23.73
C ASP A 125 -10.37 45.28 22.80
N TRP A 126 -11.11 44.99 21.75
CA TRP A 126 -10.72 43.95 20.78
C TRP A 126 -9.62 44.33 19.83
N THR A 127 -9.05 45.51 19.99
CA THR A 127 -7.82 45.88 19.31
C THR A 127 -6.59 45.14 19.88
N GLY A 128 -6.86 44.12 20.69
CA GLY A 128 -5.93 43.38 21.50
C GLY A 128 -4.60 43.01 20.88
N SER A 129 -3.68 42.63 21.71
CA SER A 129 -2.26 42.47 21.41
C SER A 129 -1.89 41.19 20.63
N SER A 130 -2.81 40.26 20.39
CA SER A 130 -2.51 39.04 19.62
C SER A 130 -2.18 39.36 18.16
N PRO A 131 -0.99 39.03 17.66
CA PRO A 131 -0.64 39.23 16.24
C PRO A 131 -1.66 38.60 15.29
N LEU A 132 -2.10 37.38 15.58
CA LEU A 132 -3.09 36.64 14.76
C LEU A 132 -4.40 37.40 14.64
N TYR A 133 -4.88 38.01 15.74
CA TYR A 133 -6.12 38.77 15.75
C TYR A 133 -5.99 40.08 14.96
N LYS A 134 -4.88 40.82 15.15
CA LYS A 134 -4.61 42.05 14.40
C LYS A 134 -4.54 41.78 12.88
N ASP A 135 -3.84 40.73 12.50
CA ASP A 135 -3.73 40.34 11.10
C ASP A 135 -5.09 39.96 10.53
N MET A 136 -5.88 39.20 11.29
CA MET A 136 -7.22 38.78 10.88
C MET A 136 -8.14 39.99 10.70
N ILE A 137 -8.19 40.92 11.67
CA ILE A 137 -9.04 42.14 11.59
C ILE A 137 -8.62 43.04 10.44
N SER A 138 -7.32 43.27 10.25
CA SER A 138 -6.79 44.03 9.16
C SER A 138 -7.16 43.44 7.81
N ASP A 139 -6.93 42.16 7.64
CA ASP A 139 -7.30 41.42 6.41
C ASP A 139 -8.82 41.44 6.19
N PHE A 140 -9.59 41.16 7.24
CA PHE A 140 -11.05 41.09 7.11
C PHE A 140 -11.61 42.39 6.59
N ARG A 141 -11.21 43.56 7.18
CA ARG A 141 -11.63 44.87 6.73
C ARG A 141 -11.29 45.16 5.27
N ARG A 142 -10.14 44.68 4.84
CA ARG A 142 -9.67 44.86 3.47
C ARG A 142 -10.41 43.94 2.50
N LEU A 143 -10.67 42.70 2.89
CA LEU A 143 -11.19 41.64 2.03
C LEU A 143 -12.73 41.62 1.96
N GLU A 144 -13.45 42.12 2.97
CA GLU A 144 -14.92 42.06 3.00
C GLU A 144 -15.60 42.78 1.80
N ASN A 145 -14.92 43.77 1.19
CA ASN A 145 -15.43 44.52 0.05
C ASN A 145 -14.70 44.15 -1.27
N LEU A 146 -13.84 43.16 -1.24
CA LEU A 146 -13.09 42.75 -2.44
C LEU A 146 -14.01 41.97 -3.39
N ASP A 147 -14.11 42.43 -4.64
CA ASP A 147 -14.81 41.70 -5.67
C ASP A 147 -14.02 40.44 -6.04
N PHE A 148 -14.57 39.27 -5.67
CA PHE A 148 -13.98 37.98 -5.95
C PHE A 148 -14.56 37.28 -7.19
N SER A 149 -15.39 37.99 -7.99
CA SER A 149 -15.94 37.45 -9.24
C SER A 149 -14.86 37.01 -10.21
N MET A 150 -13.69 37.60 -10.15
CA MET A 150 -12.51 37.23 -10.91
C MET A 150 -12.03 35.79 -10.65
N LEU A 151 -12.47 35.14 -9.58
CA LEU A 151 -12.21 33.71 -9.37
C LEU A 151 -12.85 32.80 -10.42
N LYS A 152 -13.92 33.29 -11.09
CA LYS A 152 -14.58 32.59 -12.22
C LYS A 152 -13.89 32.87 -13.55
N ALA A 153 -13.03 33.86 -13.62
CA ALA A 153 -12.38 34.21 -14.86
C ALA A 153 -11.36 33.14 -15.28
N PRO A 154 -11.28 32.82 -16.58
CA PRO A 154 -10.25 31.94 -17.10
C PRO A 154 -8.85 32.42 -16.71
N ARG A 155 -7.99 31.47 -16.34
CA ARG A 155 -6.59 31.79 -15.99
C ARG A 155 -5.75 32.01 -17.26
N LEU A 156 -5.77 33.22 -17.79
CA LEU A 156 -5.08 33.54 -19.03
C LEU A 156 -3.55 33.36 -18.97
N ASP A 157 -2.94 33.56 -17.79
CA ASP A 157 -1.49 33.56 -17.61
C ASP A 157 -0.93 32.45 -16.71
N TYR A 158 -1.67 31.36 -16.49
CA TYR A 158 -1.17 30.31 -15.63
C TYR A 158 0.15 29.69 -16.14
N ALA A 159 0.42 29.74 -17.45
CA ALA A 159 1.66 29.22 -18.02
C ALA A 159 2.89 29.98 -17.52
N ASN A 160 2.75 31.28 -17.30
CA ASN A 160 3.82 32.19 -16.87
C ASN A 160 3.87 32.39 -15.34
N GLN A 161 2.92 31.81 -14.60
CA GLN A 161 2.88 31.96 -13.16
C GLN A 161 4.05 31.24 -12.51
N GLN A 162 4.94 31.99 -11.85
CA GLN A 162 6.08 31.45 -11.12
C GLN A 162 5.78 31.26 -9.64
N ARG A 163 4.94 32.08 -9.04
CA ARG A 163 4.58 32.06 -7.62
C ARG A 163 3.10 32.32 -7.42
N ILE A 164 2.57 31.78 -6.29
CA ILE A 164 1.22 32.05 -5.85
C ILE A 164 1.08 33.56 -5.60
N SER A 165 0.13 34.19 -6.28
CA SER A 165 -0.12 35.62 -6.17
C SER A 165 -0.88 35.94 -4.90
N GLN A 166 -0.42 36.92 -4.13
CA GLN A 166 -1.10 37.47 -2.97
C GLN A 166 -2.56 37.86 -3.29
N TYR A 167 -2.76 38.48 -4.46
CA TYR A 167 -4.08 38.92 -4.93
C TYR A 167 -5.05 37.70 -5.08
N ARG A 168 -4.58 36.56 -5.56
CA ARG A 168 -5.43 35.34 -5.68
C ARG A 168 -5.79 34.76 -4.32
N VAL A 169 -4.85 34.77 -3.39
CA VAL A 169 -5.12 34.37 -2.00
C VAL A 169 -6.17 35.28 -1.37
N ASP A 170 -6.08 36.57 -1.65
CA ASP A 170 -7.05 37.56 -1.17
C ASP A 170 -8.43 37.36 -1.78
N LEU A 171 -8.52 37.13 -3.09
CA LEU A 171 -9.78 36.79 -3.74
C LEU A 171 -10.41 35.52 -3.19
N ALA A 172 -9.63 34.45 -3.03
CA ALA A 172 -10.12 33.19 -2.47
C ALA A 172 -10.59 33.37 -1.02
N THR A 173 -9.84 34.14 -0.22
CA THR A 173 -10.23 34.45 1.17
C THR A 173 -11.48 35.31 1.24
N ALA A 174 -11.60 36.30 0.37
CA ALA A 174 -12.80 37.15 0.27
C ALA A 174 -14.04 36.31 -0.09
N GLY A 175 -13.89 35.42 -1.07
CA GLY A 175 -14.94 34.48 -1.44
C GLY A 175 -15.30 33.52 -0.30
N LEU A 176 -14.32 33.03 0.45
CA LEU A 176 -14.55 32.19 1.61
C LEU A 176 -15.32 32.93 2.72
N ILE A 177 -14.96 34.18 3.00
CA ILE A 177 -15.67 35.05 3.94
C ILE A 177 -17.14 35.24 3.46
N HIS A 178 -17.32 35.56 2.19
CA HIS A 178 -18.64 35.74 1.61
C HIS A 178 -19.57 34.52 1.79
N TYR A 179 -19.01 33.32 1.63
CA TYR A 179 -19.76 32.06 1.78
C TYR A 179 -19.73 31.49 3.21
N GLY A 180 -19.53 32.29 4.24
CA GLY A 180 -19.62 31.85 5.63
C GLY A 180 -18.51 30.93 6.07
N MET A 181 -17.34 31.12 5.54
CA MET A 181 -16.17 30.28 5.79
C MET A 181 -16.36 28.83 5.32
N HIS A 182 -17.33 28.59 4.41
CA HIS A 182 -17.64 27.26 3.87
C HIS A 182 -16.95 27.05 2.51
N PRO A 183 -15.87 26.26 2.44
CA PRO A 183 -15.08 26.11 1.22
C PRO A 183 -15.87 25.42 0.09
N GLY A 184 -16.78 24.49 0.43
CA GLY A 184 -17.61 23.83 -0.58
C GLY A 184 -18.52 24.77 -1.34
N MET A 185 -19.06 25.79 -0.67
CA MET A 185 -19.88 26.81 -1.31
C MET A 185 -19.06 27.67 -2.27
N LEU A 186 -17.87 28.08 -1.83
CA LEU A 186 -16.95 28.82 -2.68
C LEU A 186 -16.57 28.03 -3.94
N LEU A 187 -16.23 26.74 -3.79
CA LEU A 187 -15.84 25.89 -4.93
C LEU A 187 -16.99 25.68 -5.90
N ARG A 188 -18.24 25.55 -5.43
CA ARG A 188 -19.44 25.48 -6.28
C ARG A 188 -19.64 26.78 -7.06
N TYR A 189 -19.41 27.93 -6.42
CA TYR A 189 -19.43 29.21 -7.11
C TYR A 189 -18.37 29.30 -8.20
N MET A 190 -17.16 28.84 -7.91
CA MET A 190 -16.03 28.91 -8.85
C MET A 190 -16.19 27.95 -10.02
N LYS A 191 -16.80 26.78 -9.81
CA LYS A 191 -16.96 25.70 -10.79
C LYS A 191 -15.66 25.39 -11.57
N GLY A 192 -15.77 24.80 -12.73
CA GLY A 192 -14.68 24.23 -13.54
C GLY A 192 -13.34 24.94 -13.53
N GLU A 193 -13.29 26.27 -13.53
CA GLU A 193 -12.02 26.99 -13.54
C GLU A 193 -11.11 26.71 -12.35
N TYR A 194 -11.71 26.48 -11.18
CA TYR A 194 -10.92 26.31 -9.97
C TYR A 194 -10.89 24.90 -9.41
N THR A 195 -11.91 24.13 -9.66
CA THR A 195 -11.86 22.69 -9.41
C THR A 195 -10.93 22.01 -10.40
N GLY A 196 -10.58 22.68 -11.52
CA GLY A 196 -9.73 22.16 -12.57
C GLY A 196 -10.37 21.00 -13.34
N GLU A 197 -11.69 20.82 -13.21
CA GLU A 197 -12.41 19.80 -13.94
C GLU A 197 -13.03 20.40 -15.20
N SER A 198 -12.37 20.17 -16.31
CA SER A 198 -12.79 20.64 -17.63
C SER A 198 -13.25 19.49 -18.54
N ARG A 199 -13.12 18.24 -18.08
CA ARG A 199 -13.56 17.06 -18.86
C ARG A 199 -15.08 16.98 -18.90
N SER A 200 -15.61 16.57 -20.02
CA SER A 200 -17.03 16.22 -20.16
C SER A 200 -17.26 14.77 -19.79
N ALA A 201 -18.10 14.51 -18.79
CA ALA A 201 -18.47 13.16 -18.38
C ALA A 201 -19.14 12.40 -19.53
N ASP A 202 -20.06 13.04 -20.25
CA ASP A 202 -20.79 12.41 -21.35
C ASP A 202 -19.85 12.03 -22.50
N ALA A 203 -18.91 12.92 -22.88
CA ALA A 203 -17.93 12.64 -23.92
C ALA A 203 -16.97 11.51 -23.57
N ILE A 204 -16.61 11.36 -22.29
CA ILE A 204 -15.79 10.21 -21.83
C ILE A 204 -16.63 8.94 -21.84
N LEU A 205 -17.83 8.98 -21.28
CA LEU A 205 -18.70 7.80 -21.18
C LEU A 205 -19.15 7.27 -22.54
N GLU A 206 -19.41 8.13 -23.51
CA GLU A 206 -19.68 7.71 -24.88
C GLU A 206 -18.57 6.79 -25.42
N LYS A 207 -17.31 7.09 -25.09
CA LYS A 207 -16.15 6.29 -25.54
C LYS A 207 -15.88 5.06 -24.72
N VAL A 208 -16.10 5.08 -23.40
CA VAL A 208 -15.66 4.02 -22.49
C VAL A 208 -16.76 3.08 -22.03
N SER A 209 -18.02 3.51 -21.94
CA SER A 209 -19.14 2.72 -21.41
C SER A 209 -19.33 1.34 -22.07
N PRO A 210 -19.10 1.16 -23.39
CA PRO A 210 -19.22 -0.17 -24.00
C PRO A 210 -18.20 -1.21 -23.47
N TYR A 211 -17.17 -0.76 -22.80
CA TYR A 211 -15.98 -1.57 -22.45
C TYR A 211 -15.69 -1.64 -20.94
N ILE A 212 -16.54 -1.06 -20.12
CA ILE A 212 -16.41 -1.06 -18.67
C ILE A 212 -17.71 -1.53 -18.02
N GLU A 213 -17.62 -1.96 -16.77
CA GLU A 213 -18.80 -2.32 -15.99
C GLU A 213 -19.72 -1.10 -15.78
N PRO A 214 -21.04 -1.29 -15.82
CA PRO A 214 -22.00 -0.18 -15.62
C PRO A 214 -21.80 0.57 -14.29
N GLU A 215 -21.27 -0.10 -13.27
CA GLU A 215 -20.95 0.50 -11.99
C GLU A 215 -19.77 1.48 -12.12
N ASP A 216 -18.72 1.07 -12.80
CA ASP A 216 -17.56 1.94 -13.07
C ASP A 216 -17.97 3.15 -13.93
N ALA A 217 -18.86 2.97 -14.91
CA ALA A 217 -19.39 4.07 -15.70
C ALA A 217 -20.09 5.12 -14.83
N ARG A 218 -20.95 4.67 -13.91
CA ARG A 218 -21.64 5.54 -12.94
C ARG A 218 -20.65 6.27 -12.04
N HIS A 219 -19.62 5.55 -11.54
CA HIS A 219 -18.58 6.16 -10.72
C HIS A 219 -17.78 7.22 -11.49
N ILE A 220 -17.38 6.96 -12.71
CA ILE A 220 -16.65 7.92 -13.55
C ILE A 220 -17.51 9.16 -13.81
N HIS A 221 -18.79 8.98 -14.15
CA HIS A 221 -19.72 10.10 -14.34
C HIS A 221 -19.78 10.96 -13.08
N ARG A 222 -19.97 10.34 -11.92
CA ARG A 222 -20.08 11.05 -10.64
C ARG A 222 -18.78 11.75 -10.25
N ILE A 223 -17.62 11.09 -10.45
CA ILE A 223 -16.31 11.69 -10.19
C ILE A 223 -16.12 12.98 -10.97
N ILE A 224 -16.52 12.99 -12.24
CA ILE A 224 -16.33 14.15 -13.12
C ILE A 224 -17.37 15.24 -12.85
N THR A 225 -18.64 14.90 -12.65
CA THR A 225 -19.71 15.88 -12.50
C THR A 225 -19.83 16.45 -11.09
N GLN A 226 -19.53 15.66 -10.07
CA GLN A 226 -19.80 16.01 -8.67
C GLN A 226 -18.57 15.91 -7.76
N GLY A 227 -17.50 15.26 -8.23
CA GLY A 227 -16.37 14.88 -7.42
C GLY A 227 -16.60 13.58 -6.64
N CYS A 228 -15.51 13.06 -6.06
CA CYS A 228 -15.57 11.83 -5.27
C CYS A 228 -16.36 12.05 -3.99
N PRO A 229 -17.42 11.29 -3.75
CA PRO A 229 -18.18 11.37 -2.52
C PRO A 229 -17.41 10.66 -1.42
N SER A 230 -16.84 11.42 -0.53
CA SER A 230 -16.25 10.93 0.71
C SER A 230 -17.06 11.49 1.87
N GLN A 231 -17.23 10.69 2.90
CA GLN A 231 -17.95 11.09 4.11
C GLN A 231 -16.98 11.22 5.28
N LEU A 232 -17.18 12.21 6.11
CA LEU A 232 -16.52 12.36 7.40
C LEU A 232 -17.46 11.84 8.50
N ASN A 233 -17.04 10.76 9.17
CA ASN A 233 -17.84 10.08 10.18
C ASN A 233 -17.41 10.49 11.61
N PHE A 234 -17.24 11.78 11.86
CA PHE A 234 -16.95 12.28 13.19
C PHE A 234 -17.43 13.71 13.36
N GLU A 235 -17.72 14.06 14.61
CA GLU A 235 -18.00 15.44 15.01
C GLU A 235 -16.70 16.25 14.98
N GLU A 236 -16.81 17.55 14.72
CA GLU A 236 -15.69 18.44 14.78
C GLU A 236 -15.15 18.54 16.20
N ASP A 237 -13.88 18.24 16.39
CA ASP A 237 -13.14 18.49 17.62
C ASP A 237 -12.18 19.66 17.38
N THR A 238 -12.64 20.87 17.75
CA THR A 238 -11.83 22.09 17.65
C THR A 238 -10.51 21.95 18.41
N MET A 239 -10.53 21.27 19.56
CA MET A 239 -9.32 21.00 20.34
C MET A 239 -8.31 20.17 19.57
N ASN A 240 -8.76 19.11 18.90
CA ASN A 240 -7.89 18.29 18.07
C ASN A 240 -7.35 19.07 16.86
N LYS A 241 -8.18 19.90 16.22
CA LYS A 241 -7.74 20.79 15.15
C LYS A 241 -6.61 21.72 15.61
N LEU A 242 -6.78 22.36 16.76
CA LEU A 242 -5.76 23.24 17.32
C LEU A 242 -4.48 22.49 17.71
N ALA A 243 -4.62 21.29 18.28
CA ALA A 243 -3.47 20.44 18.60
C ALA A 243 -2.69 20.00 17.34
N VAL A 244 -3.38 19.74 16.21
CA VAL A 244 -2.74 19.48 14.92
C VAL A 244 -2.02 20.70 14.40
N ILE A 245 -2.65 21.88 14.47
CA ILE A 245 -2.02 23.14 14.03
C ILE A 245 -0.76 23.44 14.85
N GLU A 246 -0.81 23.22 16.17
CA GLU A 246 0.33 23.43 17.05
C GLU A 246 1.46 22.42 16.79
N LYS A 247 1.12 21.16 16.53
CA LYS A 247 2.08 20.15 16.14
C LYS A 247 2.87 20.54 14.88
N GLY A 248 2.21 21.25 13.95
CA GLY A 248 2.80 21.69 12.69
C GLY A 248 3.17 20.55 11.76
N ASN A 249 3.88 20.89 10.70
CA ASN A 249 4.38 19.92 9.71
C ASN A 249 5.56 19.10 10.26
N GLN A 250 5.86 18.01 9.60
CA GLN A 250 7.04 17.21 9.92
C GLN A 250 8.34 17.98 9.64
N GLN A 251 9.38 17.75 10.44
CA GLN A 251 10.68 18.40 10.25
C GLN A 251 11.25 18.21 8.83
N THR A 252 10.96 17.06 8.19
CA THR A 252 11.38 16.80 6.82
C THR A 252 10.73 17.73 5.81
N PHE A 253 9.54 18.26 6.07
CA PHE A 253 8.86 19.23 5.22
C PHE A 253 9.44 20.65 5.43
N GLU A 254 9.63 21.04 6.68
CA GLU A 254 10.14 22.37 7.04
C GLU A 254 11.62 22.53 6.66
N ALA A 255 12.38 21.45 6.51
CA ALA A 255 13.78 21.49 6.13
C ALA A 255 14.02 21.87 4.64
N HIS A 256 12.99 21.87 3.79
CA HIS A 256 13.11 22.12 2.34
C HIS A 256 12.11 23.15 1.82
N PRO A 257 12.14 24.40 2.30
CA PRO A 257 11.15 25.41 1.97
C PRO A 257 11.08 25.73 0.47
N GLU A 258 12.21 25.70 -0.24
CA GLU A 258 12.28 25.93 -1.70
C GLU A 258 11.58 24.82 -2.50
N VAL A 259 11.66 23.58 -2.05
CA VAL A 259 10.95 22.44 -2.67
C VAL A 259 9.45 22.55 -2.41
N VAL A 260 9.09 22.95 -1.19
CA VAL A 260 7.69 23.20 -0.80
C VAL A 260 7.09 24.30 -1.68
N GLU A 261 7.77 25.45 -1.79
CA GLU A 261 7.31 26.58 -2.62
C GLU A 261 7.08 26.13 -4.07
N LYS A 262 8.07 25.48 -4.68
CA LYS A 262 7.97 24.97 -6.05
C LYS A 262 6.79 24.00 -6.21
N THR A 263 6.60 23.11 -5.23
CA THR A 263 5.51 22.12 -5.26
C THR A 263 4.16 22.82 -5.15
N MET A 264 3.98 23.72 -4.18
CA MET A 264 2.71 24.43 -3.97
C MET A 264 2.33 25.31 -5.18
N ASN A 265 3.31 26.00 -5.77
CA ASN A 265 3.09 26.75 -7.00
C ASN A 265 2.60 25.87 -8.16
N LYS A 266 3.21 24.67 -8.30
CA LYS A 266 2.78 23.69 -9.31
C LYS A 266 1.36 23.15 -9.02
N GLU A 267 1.07 22.81 -7.78
CA GLU A 267 -0.25 22.28 -7.38
C GLU A 267 -1.35 23.32 -7.56
N GLU A 268 -1.10 24.57 -7.21
CA GLU A 268 -2.04 25.69 -7.42
C GLU A 268 -2.24 25.99 -8.90
N LYS A 269 -1.16 26.01 -9.69
CA LYS A 269 -1.22 26.19 -11.14
C LYS A 269 -2.12 25.16 -11.82
N ASN A 270 -2.08 23.90 -11.34
CA ASN A 270 -2.90 22.80 -11.84
C ASN A 270 -4.30 22.73 -11.21
N SER A 271 -4.66 23.71 -10.39
CA SER A 271 -5.93 23.74 -9.64
C SER A 271 -6.15 22.48 -8.73
N HIS A 272 -5.07 21.89 -8.23
CA HIS A 272 -5.12 20.80 -7.27
C HIS A 272 -5.28 21.28 -5.83
N VAL A 273 -4.95 22.53 -5.56
CA VAL A 273 -5.11 23.19 -4.26
C VAL A 273 -5.63 24.61 -4.45
N LEU A 274 -6.33 25.11 -3.42
CA LEU A 274 -6.79 26.49 -3.33
C LEU A 274 -6.16 27.14 -2.09
N PRO A 275 -5.37 28.22 -2.27
CA PRO A 275 -4.71 28.93 -1.17
C PRO A 275 -5.61 29.99 -0.53
N PHE A 276 -5.47 30.12 0.79
CA PHE A 276 -6.15 31.14 1.60
C PHE A 276 -5.16 31.82 2.57
N ARG A 277 -5.59 32.90 3.17
CA ARG A 277 -4.92 33.49 4.33
C ARG A 277 -4.87 32.46 5.45
N ARG A 278 -3.70 32.38 6.13
CA ARG A 278 -3.44 31.37 7.17
C ARG A 278 -4.43 31.39 8.32
N TRP A 279 -4.92 32.55 8.70
CA TRP A 279 -5.81 32.72 9.82
C TRP A 279 -7.20 32.08 9.62
N VAL A 280 -7.65 31.82 8.38
CA VAL A 280 -8.99 31.27 8.13
C VAL A 280 -9.24 29.92 8.79
N VAL A 281 -8.21 29.08 8.95
CA VAL A 281 -8.34 27.76 9.55
C VAL A 281 -8.75 27.81 11.03
N TYR A 282 -8.41 28.90 11.73
CA TYR A 282 -8.75 29.06 13.14
C TYR A 282 -10.23 29.40 13.34
N PHE A 283 -10.87 30.03 12.37
CA PHE A 283 -12.23 30.55 12.48
C PHE A 283 -13.29 29.72 11.77
N SER A 284 -12.90 28.95 10.76
CA SER A 284 -13.84 28.12 10.01
C SER A 284 -14.08 26.78 10.71
N PRO A 285 -15.34 26.42 11.03
CA PRO A 285 -15.67 25.10 11.52
C PRO A 285 -15.52 24.02 10.42
N PHE A 286 -15.47 24.42 9.14
CA PHE A 286 -15.42 23.52 8.00
C PHE A 286 -14.00 23.21 7.55
N LEU A 287 -13.01 23.91 8.06
CA LEU A 287 -11.60 23.74 7.71
C LEU A 287 -10.87 22.91 8.76
N ARG A 288 -10.06 21.99 8.28
CA ARG A 288 -9.18 21.16 9.09
C ARG A 288 -7.73 21.38 8.70
N CYS A 289 -6.82 20.93 9.54
CA CYS A 289 -5.39 20.99 9.23
C CYS A 289 -4.80 19.58 9.35
N THR A 290 -4.03 19.20 8.35
CA THR A 290 -3.28 17.93 8.36
C THR A 290 -1.81 18.22 8.13
N PRO A 291 -0.91 17.73 8.98
CA PRO A 291 0.53 17.91 8.80
C PRO A 291 1.02 17.37 7.47
N GLN A 292 2.00 18.05 6.91
CA GLN A 292 2.70 17.60 5.72
C GLN A 292 4.06 16.99 6.12
N GLY A 293 4.44 15.96 5.39
CA GLY A 293 5.77 15.37 5.46
C GLY A 293 6.46 15.44 4.11
N MET A 294 7.75 15.12 4.08
CA MET A 294 8.50 15.01 2.85
C MET A 294 9.33 13.74 2.84
N ARG A 295 9.32 13.04 1.73
CA ARG A 295 10.20 11.89 1.49
C ARG A 295 11.10 12.14 0.32
N GLU A 296 12.37 11.92 0.54
CA GLU A 296 13.38 11.88 -0.51
C GLU A 296 13.53 10.45 -1.05
N LYS A 297 13.58 10.33 -2.36
CA LYS A 297 13.96 9.09 -3.04
C LYS A 297 14.76 9.44 -4.29
N TYR A 298 16.03 9.01 -4.32
CA TYR A 298 16.95 9.26 -5.45
C TYR A 298 17.07 10.75 -5.84
N GLY A 299 17.21 11.63 -4.83
CA GLY A 299 17.31 13.06 -5.03
C GLY A 299 15.99 13.77 -5.41
N LYS A 300 14.88 13.03 -5.55
CA LYS A 300 13.54 13.58 -5.80
C LYS A 300 12.75 13.64 -4.50
N TYR A 301 12.20 14.82 -4.22
CA TYR A 301 11.38 15.05 -3.04
C TYR A 301 9.90 14.89 -3.37
N ARG A 302 9.16 14.21 -2.48
CA ARG A 302 7.70 14.05 -2.57
C ARG A 302 7.04 14.55 -1.29
N VAL A 303 6.13 15.48 -1.42
CA VAL A 303 5.27 15.93 -0.32
C VAL A 303 4.25 14.85 -0.01
N ILE A 304 4.07 14.55 1.27
CA ILE A 304 3.14 13.55 1.78
C ILE A 304 2.16 14.22 2.71
N PHE A 305 0.90 13.97 2.46
CA PHE A 305 -0.21 14.38 3.32
C PHE A 305 -0.35 13.35 4.46
N ASP A 306 -0.02 13.74 5.70
CA ASP A 306 0.00 12.81 6.84
C ASP A 306 -1.39 12.65 7.46
N SER A 307 -2.31 12.06 6.72
CA SER A 307 -3.68 11.79 7.16
C SER A 307 -3.79 10.79 8.31
N SER A 308 -2.66 10.20 8.72
CA SER A 308 -2.59 9.25 9.85
C SER A 308 -1.91 9.86 11.08
N THR A 309 -1.68 11.16 11.07
CA THR A 309 -1.10 11.85 12.22
C THR A 309 -2.05 11.83 13.42
N GLN A 310 -1.55 11.31 14.53
CA GLN A 310 -2.19 11.39 15.83
C GLN A 310 -1.68 12.60 16.61
N THR A 311 -2.55 13.15 17.44
CA THR A 311 -2.19 14.23 18.37
C THR A 311 -2.28 13.71 19.81
N TRP A 312 -1.77 14.50 20.73
CA TRP A 312 -1.92 14.21 22.16
C TRP A 312 -3.38 14.37 22.64
N MET A 313 -4.23 15.05 21.85
CA MET A 313 -5.66 15.24 22.16
C MET A 313 -6.54 14.12 21.66
N SER A 314 -6.17 13.44 20.56
CA SER A 314 -7.01 12.44 19.93
C SER A 314 -6.20 11.41 19.17
N GLU A 315 -6.59 10.15 19.29
CA GLU A 315 -6.12 9.04 18.44
C GLU A 315 -6.84 8.99 17.09
N VAL A 316 -7.93 9.76 16.97
CA VAL A 316 -8.72 9.82 15.74
C VAL A 316 -7.95 10.58 14.67
N VAL A 317 -7.70 9.92 13.56
CA VAL A 317 -6.99 10.48 12.41
C VAL A 317 -7.91 10.58 11.21
N LEU A 318 -7.58 11.47 10.27
CA LEU A 318 -8.41 11.69 9.08
C LEU A 318 -8.71 10.38 8.32
N ASN A 319 -7.73 9.49 8.17
CA ASN A 319 -7.91 8.21 7.49
C ASN A 319 -8.88 7.24 8.20
N HIS A 320 -9.10 7.38 9.51
CA HIS A 320 -10.05 6.53 10.24
C HIS A 320 -11.50 6.99 10.08
N VAL A 321 -11.71 8.26 9.82
CA VAL A 321 -13.03 8.89 9.79
C VAL A 321 -13.51 9.24 8.38
N THR A 322 -12.59 9.21 7.41
CA THR A 322 -12.92 9.42 6.00
C THR A 322 -13.24 8.09 5.34
N THR A 323 -14.44 7.97 4.77
CA THR A 323 -14.88 6.81 4.01
C THR A 323 -15.41 7.23 2.65
N THR A 324 -15.39 6.33 1.69
CA THR A 324 -16.10 6.51 0.42
C THR A 324 -17.48 5.88 0.50
N GLU A 325 -18.45 6.41 -0.25
CA GLU A 325 -19.77 5.79 -0.36
C GLU A 325 -19.74 4.47 -1.14
N TRP A 326 -18.73 4.25 -1.95
CA TRP A 326 -18.44 2.98 -2.60
C TRP A 326 -17.06 2.48 -2.22
N GLU A 327 -16.95 1.21 -1.95
CA GLU A 327 -15.69 0.51 -1.89
C GLU A 327 -15.47 -0.12 -3.27
N ALA A 328 -14.74 0.57 -4.13
CA ALA A 328 -14.30 -0.04 -5.38
C ALA A 328 -13.43 -1.25 -5.05
N ASN A 329 -13.75 -2.38 -5.65
CA ASN A 329 -12.95 -3.59 -5.50
C ASN A 329 -11.58 -3.37 -6.16
N ILE A 330 -10.56 -3.12 -5.34
CA ILE A 330 -9.21 -2.78 -5.79
C ILE A 330 -8.50 -4.05 -6.21
N ASP A 331 -8.14 -4.17 -7.48
CA ASP A 331 -7.51 -5.36 -8.06
C ASP A 331 -6.06 -5.14 -8.56
N PHE A 332 -5.53 -3.93 -8.50
CA PHE A 332 -4.17 -3.64 -9.00
C PHE A 332 -3.07 -4.46 -8.31
N GLY A 333 -3.32 -5.05 -7.14
CA GLY A 333 -2.40 -5.99 -6.49
C GLY A 333 -2.07 -7.22 -7.35
N LYS A 334 -2.95 -7.60 -8.28
CA LYS A 334 -2.74 -8.71 -9.23
C LYS A 334 -1.92 -8.31 -10.46
N SER A 335 -1.78 -7.01 -10.74
CA SER A 335 -1.18 -6.51 -12.00
C SER A 335 0.23 -7.04 -12.26
N LYS A 336 1.05 -7.20 -11.20
CA LYS A 336 2.39 -7.78 -11.35
C LYS A 336 2.35 -9.23 -11.86
N ILE A 337 1.52 -10.06 -11.25
CA ILE A 337 1.40 -11.48 -11.65
C ILE A 337 0.82 -11.58 -13.05
N ASN A 338 -0.23 -10.83 -13.36
CA ASN A 338 -0.82 -10.80 -14.71
C ASN A 338 0.19 -10.37 -15.76
N PHE A 339 1.01 -9.37 -15.45
CA PHE A 339 2.07 -8.94 -16.37
C PHE A 339 3.12 -10.05 -16.63
N LEU A 340 3.48 -10.82 -15.60
CA LEU A 340 4.37 -11.96 -15.78
C LEU A 340 3.71 -13.08 -16.60
N ILE A 341 2.41 -13.33 -16.42
CA ILE A 341 1.62 -14.25 -17.23
C ILE A 341 1.65 -13.80 -18.71
N ASN A 342 1.49 -12.49 -18.97
CA ASN A 342 1.54 -11.95 -20.32
C ASN A 342 2.88 -12.24 -21.02
N ILE A 343 4.00 -11.98 -20.34
CA ILE A 343 5.34 -12.29 -20.87
C ILE A 343 5.48 -13.79 -21.15
N TYR A 344 5.01 -14.61 -20.21
CA TYR A 344 5.12 -16.06 -20.30
C TYR A 344 4.27 -16.61 -21.47
N ASN A 345 3.02 -16.17 -21.60
CA ASN A 345 2.13 -16.58 -22.69
C ASN A 345 2.61 -16.05 -24.06
N TRP A 346 3.20 -14.86 -24.12
CA TRP A 346 3.89 -14.39 -25.35
C TRP A 346 5.01 -15.35 -25.74
N ARG A 347 5.81 -15.84 -24.78
CA ARG A 347 6.88 -16.80 -25.07
C ARG A 347 6.34 -18.13 -25.58
N VAL A 348 5.21 -18.61 -25.06
CA VAL A 348 4.53 -19.82 -25.55
C VAL A 348 4.08 -19.65 -26.99
N SER A 349 3.42 -18.53 -27.29
CA SER A 349 2.88 -18.24 -28.62
C SER A 349 3.97 -17.94 -29.66
N PHE A 350 5.07 -17.32 -29.24
CA PHE A 350 6.17 -16.87 -30.12
C PHE A 350 7.53 -17.27 -29.54
N PRO A 351 7.91 -18.56 -29.59
CA PRO A 351 9.09 -19.07 -28.90
C PRO A 351 10.42 -18.44 -29.32
N ARG A 352 10.50 -17.93 -30.56
CA ARG A 352 11.74 -17.39 -31.13
C ARG A 352 11.80 -15.87 -31.22
N GLU A 353 10.67 -15.20 -30.93
CA GLU A 353 10.58 -13.75 -31.06
C GLU A 353 11.12 -13.03 -29.82
N ILE A 354 11.61 -11.84 -30.04
CA ILE A 354 11.99 -10.96 -28.92
C ILE A 354 10.72 -10.35 -28.31
N ILE A 355 10.56 -10.51 -27.02
CA ILE A 355 9.48 -9.89 -26.26
C ILE A 355 10.02 -8.60 -25.64
N TYR A 356 9.58 -7.47 -26.18
CA TYR A 356 9.91 -6.15 -25.65
C TYR A 356 9.03 -5.84 -24.45
N VAL A 357 9.62 -5.20 -23.46
CA VAL A 357 8.95 -4.72 -22.26
C VAL A 357 8.96 -3.21 -22.27
N ALA A 358 7.82 -2.57 -22.05
CA ALA A 358 7.66 -1.14 -21.98
C ALA A 358 6.90 -0.73 -20.73
N LEU A 359 7.23 0.45 -20.22
CA LEU A 359 6.59 1.06 -19.07
C LEU A 359 6.06 2.43 -19.46
N ALA A 360 4.89 2.78 -18.96
CA ALA A 360 4.37 4.13 -18.99
C ALA A 360 3.92 4.50 -17.57
N ASP A 361 3.81 5.79 -17.30
CA ASP A 361 3.44 6.28 -15.97
C ASP A 361 2.41 7.39 -16.10
N ILE A 362 1.39 7.32 -15.26
CA ILE A 362 0.34 8.35 -15.20
C ILE A 362 0.75 9.41 -14.18
N THR A 363 0.92 10.62 -14.64
CA THR A 363 1.35 11.74 -13.80
C THR A 363 0.31 12.02 -12.71
N ALA A 364 0.73 11.90 -11.43
CA ALA A 364 -0.11 12.27 -10.30
C ALA A 364 -1.55 11.70 -10.37
N CYS A 365 -1.68 10.40 -10.62
CA CYS A 365 -2.96 9.70 -10.89
C CYS A 365 -4.07 10.05 -9.89
N PHE A 366 -3.76 10.21 -8.60
CA PHE A 366 -4.74 10.60 -7.58
C PHE A 366 -5.23 12.04 -7.67
N ARG A 367 -4.62 12.87 -8.54
CA ARG A 367 -5.09 14.24 -8.78
C ARG A 367 -6.22 14.32 -9.82
N PHE A 368 -6.44 13.27 -10.62
CA PHE A 368 -7.54 13.24 -11.59
C PHE A 368 -8.92 13.05 -10.95
N PRO A 369 -9.13 12.17 -9.95
CA PRO A 369 -10.37 12.18 -9.21
C PRO A 369 -10.45 13.42 -8.31
N ARG A 370 -11.40 14.32 -8.61
CA ARG A 370 -11.64 15.51 -7.80
C ARG A 370 -12.41 15.17 -6.55
N LEU A 371 -12.14 15.88 -5.46
CA LEU A 371 -12.93 15.76 -4.24
C LEU A 371 -14.29 16.43 -4.42
N CYS A 372 -15.34 15.84 -3.86
CA CYS A 372 -16.62 16.54 -3.72
C CYS A 372 -16.39 17.83 -2.93
N CYS A 373 -17.03 18.94 -3.38
CA CYS A 373 -16.84 20.26 -2.79
C CYS A 373 -17.02 20.28 -1.26
N ASP A 374 -17.94 19.49 -0.74
CA ASP A 374 -18.27 19.45 0.71
C ASP A 374 -17.14 18.91 1.58
N ILE A 375 -16.29 18.04 1.03
CA ILE A 375 -15.22 17.40 1.81
C ILE A 375 -13.86 18.10 1.68
N THR A 376 -13.71 19.04 0.75
CA THR A 376 -12.43 19.69 0.46
C THR A 376 -11.81 20.36 1.70
N GLY A 377 -12.64 20.95 2.57
CA GLY A 377 -12.19 21.55 3.82
C GLY A 377 -11.52 20.59 4.78
N ALA A 378 -11.81 19.28 4.71
CA ALA A 378 -11.17 18.26 5.52
C ALA A 378 -9.74 17.96 5.07
N PHE A 379 -9.39 18.25 3.82
CA PHE A 379 -8.08 18.04 3.23
C PHE A 379 -7.26 19.33 3.20
N GLY A 380 -7.31 20.08 4.29
CA GLY A 380 -6.56 21.30 4.47
C GLY A 380 -5.20 21.10 5.12
N PHE A 381 -4.27 22.00 4.85
CA PHE A 381 -2.93 22.00 5.41
C PHE A 381 -2.29 23.38 5.37
N MET A 382 -1.24 23.58 6.15
CA MET A 382 -0.45 24.80 6.11
C MET A 382 0.87 24.57 5.38
N ALA A 383 1.24 25.50 4.52
CA ALA A 383 2.56 25.54 3.91
C ALA A 383 2.98 27.01 3.77
N GLN A 384 4.18 27.34 4.20
CA GLN A 384 4.69 28.73 4.22
C GLN A 384 3.70 29.67 4.94
N ASP A 385 3.34 30.79 4.27
CA ASP A 385 2.45 31.80 4.85
C ASP A 385 0.96 31.57 4.57
N TRP A 386 0.62 30.45 3.90
CA TRP A 386 -0.72 30.19 3.44
C TRP A 386 -1.35 28.95 4.08
N TYR A 387 -2.65 28.93 4.09
CA TYR A 387 -3.46 27.75 4.32
C TYR A 387 -4.02 27.27 2.99
N PHE A 388 -3.96 25.98 2.73
CA PHE A 388 -4.43 25.34 1.49
C PHE A 388 -5.53 24.34 1.78
N ILE A 389 -6.49 24.25 0.90
CA ILE A 389 -7.36 23.07 0.79
C ILE A 389 -7.03 22.32 -0.48
N SER A 390 -7.10 20.97 -0.43
CA SER A 390 -6.96 20.14 -1.62
C SER A 390 -8.31 20.00 -2.33
N THR A 391 -8.33 20.22 -3.65
CA THR A 391 -9.51 20.03 -4.51
C THR A 391 -9.55 18.64 -5.16
N SER A 392 -8.46 17.88 -5.00
CA SER A 392 -8.28 16.53 -5.52
C SER A 392 -7.77 15.62 -4.43
N HIS A 393 -7.85 14.32 -4.66
CA HIS A 393 -7.26 13.34 -3.74
C HIS A 393 -5.76 13.54 -3.56
N VAL A 394 -5.26 13.17 -2.39
CA VAL A 394 -3.87 13.38 -1.97
C VAL A 394 -3.15 12.06 -1.72
N PHE A 395 -1.83 12.06 -1.86
CA PHE A 395 -1.01 10.95 -1.40
C PHE A 395 -1.02 10.88 0.14
N GLY A 396 -1.56 9.80 0.69
CA GLY A 396 -1.70 9.57 2.13
C GLY A 396 -3.15 9.42 2.60
N SER A 397 -4.15 9.75 1.76
CA SER A 397 -5.55 9.43 2.05
C SER A 397 -5.87 7.98 1.71
N ASN A 398 -6.61 7.30 2.59
CA ASN A 398 -7.09 5.94 2.40
C ASN A 398 -8.11 5.81 1.25
N THR A 399 -8.83 6.89 0.91
CA THR A 399 -9.85 6.89 -0.15
C THR A 399 -9.28 7.17 -1.55
N SER A 400 -8.01 7.55 -1.66
CA SER A 400 -7.42 7.92 -2.97
C SER A 400 -7.34 6.75 -3.94
N ALA A 401 -6.98 5.56 -3.45
CA ALA A 401 -6.85 4.37 -4.28
C ALA A 401 -8.20 3.89 -4.83
N SER A 402 -9.23 3.82 -3.98
CA SER A 402 -10.58 3.42 -4.39
C SER A 402 -11.23 4.41 -5.35
N SER A 403 -10.97 5.71 -5.18
CA SER A 403 -11.46 6.74 -6.08
C SER A 403 -10.78 6.73 -7.45
N TRP A 404 -9.53 6.30 -7.53
CA TRP A 404 -8.79 6.15 -8.76
C TRP A 404 -9.15 4.88 -9.55
N GLU A 405 -9.57 3.82 -8.86
CA GLU A 405 -9.77 2.49 -9.42
C GLU A 405 -10.69 2.42 -10.65
N PRO A 406 -11.87 3.08 -10.70
CA PRO A 406 -12.72 3.08 -11.89
C PRO A 406 -12.03 3.67 -13.12
N LEU A 407 -11.27 4.77 -12.94
CA LEU A 407 -10.52 5.41 -14.01
C LEU A 407 -9.38 4.51 -14.51
N ARG A 408 -8.65 3.86 -13.59
CA ARG A 408 -7.61 2.88 -13.92
C ARG A 408 -8.15 1.71 -14.74
N ARG A 409 -9.30 1.13 -14.31
CA ARG A 409 -9.94 0.03 -15.05
C ARG A 409 -10.38 0.46 -16.44
N ALA A 410 -10.94 1.65 -16.57
CA ALA A 410 -11.31 2.19 -17.88
C ALA A 410 -10.08 2.30 -18.80
N ILE A 411 -8.98 2.87 -18.34
CA ILE A 411 -7.73 2.94 -19.12
C ILE A 411 -7.27 1.55 -19.51
N LYS A 412 -7.20 0.60 -18.57
CA LYS A 412 -6.76 -0.77 -18.82
C LYS A 412 -7.60 -1.45 -19.91
N ASN A 413 -8.92 -1.34 -19.82
CA ASN A 413 -9.86 -2.01 -20.75
C ASN A 413 -9.87 -1.37 -22.14
N MET A 414 -9.51 -0.08 -22.27
CA MET A 414 -9.45 0.61 -23.55
C MET A 414 -8.19 0.27 -24.36
N ILE A 415 -7.08 -0.08 -23.70
CA ILE A 415 -5.81 -0.33 -24.40
C ILE A 415 -5.91 -1.44 -25.44
N PRO A 416 -6.49 -2.64 -25.17
CA PRO A 416 -6.64 -3.69 -26.19
C PRO A 416 -7.49 -3.26 -27.39
N ILE A 417 -8.50 -2.43 -27.17
CA ILE A 417 -9.42 -1.94 -28.20
C ILE A 417 -8.69 -0.93 -29.10
N PHE A 418 -7.98 0.00 -28.49
CA PHE A 418 -7.18 0.96 -29.24
C PHE A 418 -5.99 0.33 -29.93
N PHE A 419 -5.52 -0.84 -29.47
CA PHE A 419 -4.47 -1.60 -30.15
C PHE A 419 -4.85 -2.00 -31.57
N GLU A 420 -6.13 -2.19 -31.87
CA GLU A 420 -6.62 -2.50 -33.24
C GLU A 420 -6.57 -1.31 -34.20
N ARG A 421 -6.28 -0.11 -33.70
CA ARG A 421 -6.26 1.14 -34.49
C ARG A 421 -4.85 1.50 -34.95
N ASP A 422 -4.62 1.51 -36.25
CA ASP A 422 -3.32 1.82 -36.86
C ASP A 422 -3.04 3.33 -36.98
N ASP A 423 -4.08 4.15 -36.96
CA ASP A 423 -3.98 5.62 -37.03
C ASP A 423 -3.32 6.25 -35.79
N LEU A 424 -3.34 5.55 -34.67
CA LEU A 424 -2.86 6.08 -33.38
C LEU A 424 -1.35 6.30 -33.34
N ILE A 425 -0.57 5.55 -34.08
CA ILE A 425 0.88 5.75 -34.20
C ILE A 425 1.15 7.14 -34.81
N ILE A 426 0.41 7.49 -35.85
CA ILE A 426 0.53 8.80 -36.52
C ILE A 426 0.00 9.90 -35.60
N LYS A 427 -1.16 9.68 -34.96
CA LYS A 427 -1.78 10.63 -34.03
C LYS A 427 -0.85 11.00 -32.88
N HIS A 428 -0.15 10.01 -32.32
CA HIS A 428 0.74 10.18 -31.17
C HIS A 428 2.22 10.20 -31.55
N LYS A 429 2.54 10.47 -32.82
CA LYS A 429 3.91 10.49 -33.35
C LYS A 429 4.87 11.31 -32.49
N LYS A 430 4.44 12.47 -31.97
CA LYS A 430 5.23 13.31 -31.06
C LYS A 430 5.80 12.54 -29.85
N TYR A 431 5.04 11.63 -29.27
CA TYR A 431 5.45 10.86 -28.09
C TYR A 431 6.22 9.60 -28.52
N ILE A 432 5.83 8.96 -29.62
CA ILE A 432 6.50 7.77 -30.15
C ILE A 432 7.93 8.07 -30.59
N ASP A 433 8.15 9.21 -31.25
CA ASP A 433 9.48 9.64 -31.69
C ASP A 433 10.47 9.95 -30.55
N MET A 434 9.97 10.06 -29.29
CA MET A 434 10.81 10.25 -28.10
C MET A 434 11.38 8.94 -27.54
N LEU A 435 10.89 7.78 -27.99
CA LEU A 435 11.27 6.47 -27.46
C LEU A 435 12.69 6.08 -27.92
N LYS A 436 13.42 5.45 -27.01
CA LYS A 436 14.78 4.95 -27.24
C LYS A 436 14.80 3.41 -27.21
N TRP A 437 15.72 2.81 -27.92
CA TRP A 437 15.88 1.37 -27.99
C TRP A 437 17.20 0.91 -27.35
N HIS A 438 17.26 -0.33 -26.88
CA HIS A 438 18.45 -0.92 -26.28
C HIS A 438 19.66 -0.99 -27.24
N ASP A 439 19.43 -1.23 -28.54
CA ASP A 439 20.48 -1.27 -29.54
C ASP A 439 21.09 0.12 -29.78
N GLU A 440 20.30 1.19 -29.71
CA GLU A 440 20.80 2.58 -29.75
C GLU A 440 21.69 2.88 -28.52
N ALA A 441 21.44 2.17 -27.39
CA ALA A 441 22.30 2.20 -26.20
C ALA A 441 23.50 1.22 -26.26
N GLY A 442 23.76 0.60 -27.42
CA GLY A 442 24.89 -0.31 -27.63
C GLY A 442 24.65 -1.76 -27.17
N LEU A 443 23.40 -2.12 -26.82
CA LEU A 443 23.03 -3.47 -26.42
C LEU A 443 22.45 -4.22 -27.63
N ARG A 444 23.10 -5.33 -28.05
CA ARG A 444 22.57 -6.18 -29.12
C ARG A 444 21.36 -6.96 -28.64
N ASP A 445 20.34 -7.06 -29.50
CA ASP A 445 19.18 -7.93 -29.26
C ASP A 445 19.64 -9.41 -29.22
N PRO A 446 19.42 -10.12 -28.10
CA PRO A 446 19.84 -11.52 -28.00
C PRO A 446 18.84 -12.42 -28.72
N THR A 447 19.33 -13.46 -29.36
CA THR A 447 18.48 -14.57 -29.83
C THR A 447 18.02 -15.40 -28.63
N PRO A 448 16.73 -15.68 -28.47
CA PRO A 448 16.23 -16.50 -27.37
C PRO A 448 16.91 -17.88 -27.34
N ALA A 449 17.37 -18.29 -26.16
CA ALA A 449 17.96 -19.60 -25.97
C ALA A 449 16.92 -20.72 -26.19
N LYS A 450 17.32 -21.88 -26.71
CA LYS A 450 16.42 -23.03 -26.86
C LYS A 450 15.76 -23.46 -25.55
N SER A 451 16.44 -23.28 -24.43
CA SER A 451 15.91 -23.53 -23.06
C SER A 451 14.72 -22.63 -22.67
N CYS A 452 14.45 -21.57 -23.46
CA CYS A 452 13.29 -20.70 -23.25
C CYS A 452 12.05 -21.13 -24.05
N TYR A 453 12.13 -22.24 -24.80
CA TYR A 453 10.99 -22.74 -25.57
C TYR A 453 10.05 -23.48 -24.63
N ILE A 454 8.86 -22.91 -24.44
CA ILE A 454 7.86 -23.38 -23.51
C ILE A 454 6.65 -23.83 -24.33
N ASN A 455 6.07 -24.98 -23.96
CA ASN A 455 4.90 -25.56 -24.60
C ASN A 455 3.62 -25.49 -23.76
N ARG A 456 3.70 -25.00 -22.53
CA ARG A 456 2.56 -24.88 -21.61
C ARG A 456 2.44 -23.45 -21.11
N GLY A 457 1.33 -22.79 -21.43
CA GLY A 457 0.99 -21.45 -20.95
C GLY A 457 0.03 -21.48 -19.77
N VAL A 458 -0.34 -20.29 -19.31
CA VAL A 458 -1.41 -20.11 -18.32
C VAL A 458 -2.73 -19.97 -19.06
N LEU A 459 -3.69 -20.82 -18.70
CA LEU A 459 -4.99 -20.90 -19.33
C LEU A 459 -6.06 -20.21 -18.49
N ASP A 460 -7.10 -19.70 -19.17
CA ASP A 460 -8.33 -19.23 -18.54
C ASP A 460 -9.22 -20.42 -18.11
N SER A 461 -10.39 -20.11 -17.55
CA SER A 461 -11.38 -21.12 -17.15
C SER A 461 -11.98 -21.92 -18.30
N PHE A 462 -11.77 -21.50 -19.55
CA PHE A 462 -12.25 -22.16 -20.76
C PHE A 462 -11.15 -22.99 -21.45
N GLY A 463 -9.94 -23.01 -20.90
CA GLY A 463 -8.79 -23.73 -21.46
C GLY A 463 -8.04 -23.00 -22.56
N ASN A 464 -8.31 -21.70 -22.79
CA ASN A 464 -7.58 -20.87 -23.74
C ASN A 464 -6.42 -20.15 -23.06
N LEU A 465 -5.35 -19.87 -23.81
CA LEU A 465 -4.29 -19.01 -23.30
C LEU A 465 -4.87 -17.65 -22.93
N ILE A 466 -4.57 -17.19 -21.70
CA ILE A 466 -4.93 -15.83 -21.28
C ILE A 466 -4.26 -14.85 -22.24
N PRO A 467 -5.04 -14.01 -22.96
CA PRO A 467 -4.48 -13.07 -23.92
C PRO A 467 -3.65 -12.00 -23.20
N PRO A 468 -2.49 -11.63 -23.76
CA PRO A 468 -1.68 -10.57 -23.23
C PRO A 468 -2.41 -9.23 -23.24
N THR A 469 -2.38 -8.52 -22.12
CA THR A 469 -2.97 -7.20 -21.94
C THR A 469 -1.99 -6.25 -21.28
N ALA A 470 -2.24 -4.94 -21.37
CA ALA A 470 -1.53 -4.00 -20.52
C ALA A 470 -2.01 -4.17 -19.07
N GLU A 471 -1.09 -4.07 -18.13
CA GLU A 471 -1.38 -4.13 -16.70
C GLU A 471 -1.04 -2.79 -16.05
N ILE A 472 -1.88 -2.34 -15.11
CA ILE A 472 -1.70 -1.06 -14.44
C ILE A 472 -1.65 -1.26 -12.93
N TYR A 473 -0.49 -0.96 -12.33
CA TYR A 473 -0.32 -0.93 -10.88
C TYR A 473 -0.34 0.52 -10.40
N VAL A 474 -1.49 0.97 -9.92
CA VAL A 474 -1.77 2.35 -9.52
C VAL A 474 -1.55 3.33 -10.68
N ASP A 475 -0.34 3.82 -10.88
CA ASP A 475 0.10 4.77 -11.93
C ASP A 475 1.07 4.14 -12.93
N ASP A 476 1.74 3.05 -12.56
CA ASP A 476 2.70 2.37 -13.42
C ASP A 476 1.98 1.41 -14.38
N ILE A 477 2.07 1.67 -15.68
CA ILE A 477 1.52 0.83 -16.76
C ILE A 477 2.64 -0.07 -17.30
N MET A 478 2.39 -1.36 -17.28
CA MET A 478 3.32 -2.41 -17.69
C MET A 478 2.81 -3.12 -18.94
N GLN A 479 3.63 -3.20 -19.97
CA GLN A 479 3.27 -3.80 -21.25
C GLN A 479 4.39 -4.70 -21.75
N ALA A 480 4.00 -5.76 -22.45
CA ALA A 480 4.93 -6.61 -23.17
C ALA A 480 4.32 -6.99 -24.53
N ALA A 481 5.12 -6.94 -25.58
CA ALA A 481 4.70 -7.35 -26.90
C ALA A 481 5.86 -7.94 -27.70
N VAL A 482 5.57 -8.84 -28.63
CA VAL A 482 6.52 -9.35 -29.61
C VAL A 482 6.75 -8.29 -30.67
N SER A 483 7.97 -8.16 -31.14
CA SER A 483 8.40 -7.20 -32.18
C SER A 483 8.29 -5.71 -31.80
N ARG A 484 9.09 -4.90 -32.47
CA ARG A 484 9.09 -3.44 -32.30
C ARG A 484 7.79 -2.79 -32.75
N GLY A 485 7.19 -3.28 -33.82
CA GLY A 485 5.93 -2.74 -34.34
C GLY A 485 4.78 -2.88 -33.34
N TRP A 486 4.67 -4.05 -32.72
CA TRP A 486 3.59 -4.31 -31.77
C TRP A 486 3.74 -3.54 -30.45
N ILE A 487 4.95 -3.41 -29.93
CA ILE A 487 5.13 -2.61 -28.69
C ILE A 487 4.88 -1.11 -28.94
N ILE A 488 5.25 -0.57 -30.11
CA ILE A 488 4.93 0.82 -30.49
C ILE A 488 3.41 0.99 -30.59
N LYS A 489 2.73 0.06 -31.25
CA LYS A 489 1.27 0.06 -31.38
C LYS A 489 0.59 0.02 -30.01
N SER A 490 1.07 -0.83 -29.10
CA SER A 490 0.58 -0.92 -27.73
C SER A 490 0.79 0.37 -26.94
N LEU A 491 1.94 1.03 -27.11
CA LEU A 491 2.23 2.32 -26.46
C LEU A 491 1.36 3.46 -27.02
N ALA A 492 1.11 3.49 -28.34
CA ALA A 492 0.20 4.46 -28.95
C ALA A 492 -1.24 4.28 -28.42
N ALA A 493 -1.70 3.04 -28.32
CA ALA A 493 -2.99 2.70 -27.71
C ALA A 493 -3.07 3.14 -26.25
N THR A 494 -1.99 3.00 -25.49
CA THR A 494 -1.89 3.44 -24.09
C THR A 494 -2.01 4.95 -23.96
N ILE A 495 -1.32 5.72 -24.78
CA ILE A 495 -1.42 7.17 -24.77
C ILE A 495 -2.87 7.62 -25.05
N GLU A 496 -3.50 7.00 -26.05
CA GLU A 496 -4.90 7.28 -26.38
C GLU A 496 -5.85 6.97 -25.21
N ALA A 497 -5.66 5.83 -24.55
CA ALA A 497 -6.47 5.42 -23.40
C ALA A 497 -6.30 6.39 -22.21
N ILE A 498 -5.06 6.79 -21.91
CA ILE A 498 -4.79 7.79 -20.88
C ILE A 498 -5.47 9.11 -21.21
N PHE A 499 -5.32 9.62 -22.45
CA PHE A 499 -5.89 10.90 -22.83
C PHE A 499 -7.42 10.87 -22.95
N THR A 500 -7.99 9.73 -23.31
CA THR A 500 -9.45 9.55 -23.32
C THR A 500 -10.04 9.68 -21.92
N VAL A 501 -9.43 9.08 -20.92
CA VAL A 501 -9.97 9.02 -19.55
C VAL A 501 -9.51 10.22 -18.72
N CYS A 502 -8.23 10.58 -18.79
CA CYS A 502 -7.63 11.64 -17.96
C CYS A 502 -7.68 13.03 -18.60
N GLY A 503 -8.02 13.13 -19.90
CA GLY A 503 -8.08 14.37 -20.64
C GLY A 503 -6.84 14.63 -21.50
N VAL A 504 -7.02 15.37 -22.57
CA VAL A 504 -5.95 15.76 -23.52
C VAL A 504 -5.19 16.96 -22.95
N PRO A 505 -3.83 16.91 -22.94
CA PRO A 505 -3.03 18.03 -22.46
C PRO A 505 -3.33 19.33 -23.22
N ASP A 506 -3.36 20.45 -22.49
CA ASP A 506 -3.60 21.81 -23.00
C ASP A 506 -5.00 22.04 -23.63
N ILE A 507 -5.85 21.01 -23.65
CA ILE A 507 -7.25 21.11 -24.07
C ILE A 507 -8.16 20.87 -22.86
N ASP A 508 -8.10 19.68 -22.28
CA ASP A 508 -8.95 19.27 -21.15
C ASP A 508 -8.26 19.46 -19.79
N VAL A 509 -6.94 19.33 -19.75
CA VAL A 509 -6.16 19.38 -18.51
C VAL A 509 -4.87 20.17 -18.69
N ARG A 510 -4.46 20.88 -17.61
CA ARG A 510 -3.25 21.70 -17.62
C ARG A 510 -1.96 20.90 -17.49
N GLN A 511 -2.04 19.75 -16.82
CA GLN A 511 -0.90 18.84 -16.65
C GLN A 511 -1.04 17.66 -17.60
N CYS A 512 0.01 17.35 -18.37
CA CYS A 512 0.02 16.15 -19.19
C CYS A 512 -0.18 14.90 -18.32
N PRO A 513 -1.22 14.09 -18.58
CA PRO A 513 -1.46 12.86 -17.84
C PRO A 513 -0.36 11.80 -18.02
N LEU A 514 0.32 11.79 -19.17
CA LEU A 514 1.49 10.95 -19.40
C LEU A 514 2.71 11.60 -18.73
N SER A 515 3.44 10.85 -17.92
CA SER A 515 4.67 11.28 -17.26
C SER A 515 5.81 11.40 -18.27
N LEU A 516 5.97 12.59 -18.87
CA LEU A 516 6.97 12.83 -19.90
C LEU A 516 8.41 12.61 -19.40
N GLU A 517 8.70 12.88 -18.13
CA GLU A 517 10.01 12.62 -17.54
C GLU A 517 10.36 11.13 -17.59
N LYS A 518 9.46 10.28 -17.08
CA LYS A 518 9.68 8.81 -17.12
C LYS A 518 9.64 8.27 -18.55
N TRP A 519 8.82 8.88 -19.41
CA TRP A 519 8.71 8.50 -20.82
C TRP A 519 10.02 8.72 -21.58
N LEU A 520 10.70 9.83 -21.34
CA LEU A 520 12.00 10.16 -21.94
C LEU A 520 13.15 9.31 -21.39
N GLU A 521 13.01 8.78 -20.18
CA GLU A 521 13.98 7.87 -19.57
C GLU A 521 13.78 6.41 -20.03
N LEU A 522 12.64 6.10 -20.68
CA LEU A 522 12.30 4.73 -21.10
C LEU A 522 13.21 4.29 -22.24
N ILE A 523 13.88 3.16 -22.05
CA ILE A 523 14.65 2.45 -23.08
C ILE A 523 13.93 1.13 -23.34
N LEU A 524 13.37 0.97 -24.54
CA LEU A 524 12.65 -0.24 -24.92
C LEU A 524 13.61 -1.41 -25.13
N GLY A 525 13.31 -2.56 -24.55
CA GLY A 525 14.13 -3.75 -24.66
C GLY A 525 13.52 -4.94 -23.94
N TRP A 526 14.24 -6.03 -23.85
CA TRP A 526 13.79 -7.29 -23.23
C TRP A 526 14.02 -7.35 -21.72
N ARG A 527 14.76 -6.40 -21.13
CA ARG A 527 15.10 -6.37 -19.72
C ARG A 527 14.79 -4.99 -19.15
N GLN A 528 13.85 -4.95 -18.20
CA GLN A 528 13.36 -3.72 -17.60
C GLN A 528 13.24 -3.82 -16.07
N THR A 529 13.36 -2.67 -15.41
CA THR A 529 13.02 -2.57 -13.99
C THR A 529 11.53 -2.26 -13.84
N VAL A 530 10.74 -3.26 -13.47
CA VAL A 530 9.29 -3.20 -13.33
C VAL A 530 8.93 -3.25 -11.86
N LEU A 531 8.27 -2.23 -11.34
CA LEU A 531 7.94 -2.13 -9.91
C LEU A 531 9.15 -2.40 -9.00
N GLY A 532 10.37 -2.02 -9.44
CA GLY A 532 11.63 -2.20 -8.73
C GLY A 532 12.21 -3.62 -8.75
N LEU A 533 11.66 -4.52 -9.57
CA LEU A 533 12.21 -5.84 -9.90
C LEU A 533 12.78 -5.81 -11.31
N ILE A 534 13.84 -6.55 -11.54
CA ILE A 534 14.39 -6.73 -12.90
C ILE A 534 13.61 -7.86 -13.56
N VAL A 535 12.85 -7.54 -14.58
CA VAL A 535 12.15 -8.53 -15.42
C VAL A 535 12.96 -8.70 -16.70
N ASP A 536 13.37 -9.94 -16.95
CA ASP A 536 14.11 -10.35 -18.17
C ASP A 536 13.24 -11.31 -18.98
N SER A 537 12.62 -10.79 -20.03
CA SER A 537 11.74 -11.58 -20.91
C SER A 537 12.51 -12.53 -21.82
N HIS A 538 13.83 -12.33 -22.01
CA HIS A 538 14.68 -13.23 -22.76
C HIS A 538 15.02 -14.48 -21.95
N LYS A 539 15.42 -14.31 -20.68
CA LYS A 539 15.71 -15.43 -19.76
C LYS A 539 14.46 -15.97 -19.07
N LEU A 540 13.36 -15.28 -19.18
CA LEU A 540 12.12 -15.54 -18.43
C LEU A 540 12.35 -15.57 -16.91
N THR A 541 13.08 -14.58 -16.39
CA THR A 541 13.38 -14.46 -14.97
C THR A 541 12.93 -13.13 -14.40
N VAL A 542 12.69 -13.14 -13.10
CA VAL A 542 12.49 -11.96 -12.26
C VAL A 542 13.59 -11.93 -11.22
N GLY A 543 14.26 -10.81 -11.09
CA GLY A 543 15.39 -10.67 -10.17
C GLY A 543 15.40 -9.36 -9.41
N ILE A 544 16.40 -9.21 -8.56
CA ILE A 544 16.66 -8.01 -7.76
C ILE A 544 17.90 -7.30 -8.30
N SER A 545 17.87 -5.97 -8.34
CA SER A 545 19.03 -5.20 -8.80
C SER A 545 20.22 -5.33 -7.82
N ASP A 546 21.44 -5.38 -8.37
CA ASP A 546 22.68 -5.45 -7.58
C ASP A 546 22.82 -4.26 -6.63
N GLU A 547 22.36 -3.09 -7.07
CA GLU A 547 22.35 -1.88 -6.24
C GLU A 547 21.46 -2.05 -5.00
N TYR A 548 20.27 -2.65 -5.15
CA TYR A 548 19.40 -2.92 -4.01
C TYR A 548 19.99 -3.98 -3.07
N LEU A 549 20.57 -5.03 -3.62
CA LEU A 549 21.29 -6.06 -2.84
C LEU A 549 22.44 -5.46 -2.06
N LYS A 550 23.22 -4.55 -2.67
CA LYS A 550 24.30 -3.81 -2.00
C LYS A 550 23.77 -3.02 -0.79
N GLN A 551 22.70 -2.27 -0.95
CA GLN A 551 22.07 -1.51 0.15
C GLN A 551 21.61 -2.42 1.30
N VAL A 552 21.07 -3.61 1.00
CA VAL A 552 20.64 -4.56 2.04
C VAL A 552 21.84 -5.22 2.72
N ARG A 553 22.89 -5.55 1.97
CA ARG A 553 24.18 -6.06 2.53
C ARG A 553 24.77 -5.07 3.52
N GLU A 554 24.84 -3.80 3.13
CA GLU A 554 25.34 -2.72 4.01
C GLU A 554 24.47 -2.56 5.27
N LEU A 555 23.13 -2.61 5.11
CA LEU A 555 22.22 -2.56 6.24
C LEU A 555 22.48 -3.71 7.23
N LEU A 556 22.62 -4.95 6.72
CA LEU A 556 22.89 -6.13 7.54
C LEU A 556 24.25 -6.03 8.20
N LYS A 557 25.29 -5.60 7.48
CA LYS A 557 26.66 -5.46 8.00
C LYS A 557 26.76 -4.40 9.09
N ILE A 558 26.17 -3.21 8.88
CA ILE A 558 26.33 -2.05 9.77
C ILE A 558 25.35 -2.10 10.94
N LYS A 559 24.05 -2.30 10.65
CA LYS A 559 23.00 -2.19 11.67
C LYS A 559 22.58 -3.51 12.29
N TRP A 560 22.80 -4.64 11.61
CA TRP A 560 22.34 -5.97 12.05
C TRP A 560 23.51 -6.96 12.20
N HIS A 561 24.67 -6.45 12.63
CA HIS A 561 25.86 -7.30 12.84
C HIS A 561 25.64 -8.34 13.96
N PRO A 562 26.32 -9.48 13.97
CA PRO A 562 26.10 -10.61 14.89
C PRO A 562 26.18 -10.28 16.39
N LYS A 563 26.87 -9.20 16.75
CA LYS A 563 27.02 -8.76 18.16
C LYS A 563 25.88 -7.82 18.61
N ARG A 564 24.88 -7.56 17.75
CA ARG A 564 23.74 -6.69 18.11
C ARG A 564 22.85 -7.38 19.13
N LYS A 565 22.61 -6.70 20.27
CA LYS A 565 21.80 -7.23 21.38
C LYS A 565 20.35 -6.74 21.39
N PHE A 566 20.09 -5.56 20.87
CA PHE A 566 18.78 -4.92 20.92
C PHE A 566 18.40 -4.27 19.58
N PHE A 567 17.10 -4.18 19.31
CA PHE A 567 16.56 -3.50 18.13
C PHE A 567 15.33 -2.65 18.49
N ARG A 568 15.01 -1.67 17.64
CA ARG A 568 13.76 -0.91 17.68
C ARG A 568 12.76 -1.51 16.71
N VAL A 569 11.45 -1.38 17.01
CA VAL A 569 10.38 -1.86 16.13
C VAL A 569 10.53 -1.32 14.70
N SER A 570 10.75 -0.01 14.57
CA SER A 570 10.91 0.63 13.24
C SER A 570 12.13 0.14 12.46
N GLU A 571 13.21 -0.24 13.16
CA GLU A 571 14.39 -0.81 12.49
C GLU A 571 14.11 -2.23 11.97
N LEU A 572 13.39 -3.04 12.76
CA LEU A 572 12.99 -4.38 12.36
C LEU A 572 11.96 -4.35 11.21
N GLN A 573 10.97 -3.45 11.27
CA GLN A 573 10.04 -3.22 10.17
C GLN A 573 10.77 -2.84 8.87
N LYS A 574 11.75 -1.95 8.96
CA LYS A 574 12.58 -1.55 7.82
C LYS A 574 13.39 -2.73 7.25
N LEU A 575 13.97 -3.57 8.10
CA LEU A 575 14.69 -4.77 7.67
C LEU A 575 13.77 -5.75 6.98
N ILE A 576 12.64 -6.09 7.62
CA ILE A 576 11.63 -7.02 7.07
C ILE A 576 11.12 -6.51 5.72
N GLY A 577 10.81 -5.21 5.60
CA GLY A 577 10.38 -4.63 4.34
C GLY A 577 11.44 -4.74 3.23
N LYS A 578 12.72 -4.53 3.58
CA LYS A 578 13.81 -4.68 2.61
C LYS A 578 14.06 -6.14 2.21
N LEU A 579 14.01 -7.07 3.15
CA LEU A 579 14.13 -8.51 2.87
C LEU A 579 12.90 -9.03 2.11
N GLY A 580 11.69 -8.58 2.46
CA GLY A 580 10.48 -8.90 1.75
C GLY A 580 10.54 -8.49 0.27
N ARG A 581 11.17 -7.35 -0.01
CA ARG A 581 11.42 -6.91 -1.39
C ARG A 581 12.36 -7.86 -2.14
N ILE A 582 13.41 -8.37 -1.50
CA ILE A 582 14.25 -9.41 -2.10
C ILE A 582 13.43 -10.69 -2.33
N GLY A 583 12.56 -11.06 -1.37
CA GLY A 583 11.68 -12.22 -1.48
C GLY A 583 10.72 -12.17 -2.67
N GLU A 584 10.37 -10.99 -3.18
CA GLU A 584 9.57 -10.85 -4.40
C GLU A 584 10.30 -11.36 -5.67
N GLY A 585 11.62 -11.27 -5.73
CA GLY A 585 12.46 -11.81 -6.80
C GLY A 585 13.14 -13.14 -6.44
N ALA A 586 13.22 -13.47 -5.16
CA ALA A 586 13.84 -14.69 -4.62
C ALA A 586 12.98 -15.26 -3.45
N PRO A 587 11.86 -15.93 -3.74
CA PRO A 587 10.85 -16.35 -2.76
C PRO A 587 11.36 -17.23 -1.62
N TRP A 588 12.46 -17.91 -1.80
CA TRP A 588 13.09 -18.73 -0.75
C TRP A 588 13.48 -17.92 0.50
N ILE A 589 13.70 -16.61 0.37
CA ILE A 589 14.00 -15.70 1.49
C ILE A 589 12.88 -15.65 2.53
N TYR A 590 11.62 -15.76 2.12
CA TYR A 590 10.49 -15.74 3.06
C TYR A 590 10.57 -16.86 4.11
N LYS A 591 11.17 -18.00 3.77
CA LYS A 591 11.42 -19.08 4.71
C LYS A 591 12.37 -18.69 5.85
N LEU A 592 13.26 -17.74 5.61
CA LEU A 592 14.27 -17.25 6.54
C LEU A 592 13.81 -16.01 7.34
N MET A 593 12.56 -15.61 7.23
CA MET A 593 12.03 -14.40 7.88
C MET A 593 11.05 -14.70 9.02
N SER A 594 10.77 -15.96 9.31
CA SER A 594 9.70 -16.33 10.26
C SER A 594 9.92 -15.79 11.66
N HIS A 595 11.16 -15.80 12.15
CA HIS A 595 11.48 -15.27 13.48
C HIS A 595 11.57 -13.76 13.51
N LEU A 596 11.96 -13.13 12.40
CA LEU A 596 11.89 -11.68 12.26
C LEU A 596 10.41 -11.22 12.39
N TYR A 597 9.48 -11.90 11.71
CA TYR A 597 8.06 -11.63 11.84
C TYR A 597 7.51 -11.92 13.24
N THR A 598 7.95 -13.01 13.87
CA THR A 598 7.53 -13.35 15.24
C THR A 598 8.03 -12.31 16.24
N SER A 599 9.29 -11.88 16.11
CA SER A 599 9.87 -10.82 16.96
C SER A 599 9.19 -9.48 16.74
N LEU A 600 8.82 -9.17 15.50
CA LEU A 600 8.04 -7.97 15.17
C LEU A 600 6.65 -8.02 15.81
N ALA A 601 5.93 -9.12 15.64
CA ALA A 601 4.58 -9.29 16.21
C ALA A 601 4.60 -9.17 17.74
N PHE A 602 5.58 -9.80 18.39
CA PHE A 602 5.77 -9.69 19.84
C PHE A 602 6.04 -8.24 20.27
N SER A 603 6.97 -7.55 19.60
CA SER A 603 7.32 -6.18 19.95
C SER A 603 6.17 -5.19 19.68
N LEU A 604 5.38 -5.38 18.61
CA LEU A 604 4.18 -4.59 18.35
C LEU A 604 3.12 -4.82 19.42
N LYS A 605 2.83 -6.07 19.77
CA LYS A 605 1.87 -6.39 20.83
C LYS A 605 2.29 -5.79 22.18
N SER A 606 3.57 -5.85 22.53
CA SER A 606 4.10 -5.24 23.74
C SER A 606 3.97 -3.72 23.71
N ASN A 607 4.23 -3.08 22.58
CA ASN A 607 4.01 -1.65 22.38
C ASN A 607 2.55 -1.27 22.53
N ASP A 608 1.63 -2.01 21.88
CA ASP A 608 0.19 -1.74 21.94
C ASP A 608 -0.35 -1.87 23.36
N THR A 609 0.13 -2.83 24.14
CA THR A 609 -0.25 -2.98 25.54
C THR A 609 0.17 -1.75 26.34
N LEU A 610 1.42 -1.32 26.22
CA LEU A 610 1.95 -0.14 26.90
C LEU A 610 1.24 1.15 26.47
N LEU A 611 0.92 1.28 25.16
CA LEU A 611 0.17 2.42 24.63
C LEU A 611 -1.26 2.45 25.17
N ARG A 612 -1.94 1.31 25.25
CA ARG A 612 -3.32 1.24 25.79
C ARG A 612 -3.36 1.61 27.26
N GLU A 613 -2.43 1.11 28.06
CA GLU A 613 -2.32 1.45 29.47
C GLU A 613 -2.06 2.96 29.63
N SER A 614 -1.04 3.48 28.95
CA SER A 614 -0.70 4.91 28.99
C SER A 614 -1.82 5.80 28.41
N SER A 615 -2.51 5.36 27.37
CA SER A 615 -3.61 6.08 26.73
C SER A 615 -4.84 6.15 27.64
N SER A 616 -5.14 5.09 28.39
CA SER A 616 -6.26 5.07 29.33
C SER A 616 -6.05 6.10 30.45
N GLU A 617 -4.87 6.12 31.07
CA GLU A 617 -4.51 7.10 32.10
C GLU A 617 -4.54 8.53 31.53
N PHE A 618 -3.99 8.72 30.33
CA PHE A 618 -3.98 10.02 29.68
C PHE A 618 -5.39 10.52 29.33
N LYS A 619 -6.25 9.66 28.78
CA LYS A 619 -7.67 9.99 28.51
C LYS A 619 -8.43 10.36 29.77
N ALA A 620 -8.21 9.62 30.86
CA ALA A 620 -8.80 9.94 32.15
C ALA A 620 -8.33 11.31 32.66
N LEU A 621 -7.05 11.61 32.52
CA LEU A 621 -6.48 12.90 32.91
C LEU A 621 -7.03 14.05 32.06
N ILE A 622 -7.09 13.90 30.74
CA ILE A 622 -7.67 14.92 29.87
C ILE A 622 -9.15 15.13 30.17
N HIS A 623 -9.90 14.06 30.44
CA HIS A 623 -11.29 14.19 30.84
C HIS A 623 -11.45 14.97 32.15
N GLN A 624 -10.61 14.73 33.15
CA GLN A 624 -10.59 15.49 34.41
C GLN A 624 -10.23 16.97 34.18
N ILE A 625 -9.26 17.24 33.29
CA ILE A 625 -8.89 18.63 32.97
C ILE A 625 -10.04 19.34 32.23
N ARG A 626 -10.74 18.69 31.33
CA ARG A 626 -11.92 19.25 30.64
C ARG A 626 -13.10 19.49 31.56
N GLN A 627 -13.31 18.66 32.58
CA GLN A 627 -14.38 18.85 33.57
C GLN A 627 -14.09 19.99 34.53
N LYS A 628 -12.83 20.26 34.83
CA LYS A 628 -12.43 21.41 35.64
C LYS A 628 -12.29 22.62 34.72
N GLN A 629 -13.00 23.68 34.99
CA GLN A 629 -12.75 24.95 34.29
C GLN A 629 -11.28 25.30 34.42
N PHE A 630 -10.61 25.54 33.29
CA PHE A 630 -9.19 25.88 33.28
C PHE A 630 -9.00 27.24 33.96
N ILE A 631 -8.40 27.23 35.11
CA ILE A 631 -8.01 28.43 35.86
C ILE A 631 -6.48 28.50 35.86
N ALA A 632 -5.94 29.48 35.16
CA ALA A 632 -4.50 29.63 34.93
C ALA A 632 -3.67 29.70 36.22
N SER A 633 -4.22 30.29 37.27
CA SER A 633 -3.57 30.42 38.58
C SER A 633 -3.60 29.16 39.46
N ASN A 634 -4.22 28.06 39.00
CA ASN A 634 -4.34 26.85 39.79
C ASN A 634 -3.08 25.96 39.65
N ALA A 635 -2.20 25.99 40.65
CA ALA A 635 -0.96 25.21 40.68
C ALA A 635 -1.17 23.67 40.60
N ILE A 636 -2.34 23.17 41.07
CA ILE A 636 -2.68 21.75 40.99
C ILE A 636 -2.97 21.39 39.53
N LEU A 637 -3.74 22.22 38.84
CA LEU A 637 -4.07 22.02 37.44
C LEU A 637 -2.83 22.10 36.56
N GLN A 638 -1.91 23.03 36.84
CA GLN A 638 -0.62 23.12 36.16
C GLN A 638 0.21 21.84 36.31
N ARG A 639 0.22 21.24 37.51
CA ARG A 639 0.90 19.94 37.73
C ARG A 639 0.25 18.81 36.93
N GLU A 640 -1.08 18.75 36.86
CA GLU A 640 -1.84 17.79 36.08
C GLU A 640 -1.52 17.96 34.56
N VAL A 641 -1.45 19.21 34.12
CA VAL A 641 -1.07 19.55 32.72
C VAL A 641 0.35 19.13 32.42
N CYS A 642 1.33 19.43 33.28
CA CYS A 642 2.71 18.96 33.10
C CYS A 642 2.83 17.43 33.10
N TYR A 643 2.02 16.76 33.94
CA TYR A 643 1.96 15.30 33.93
C TYR A 643 1.41 14.75 32.59
N ALA A 644 0.32 15.35 32.10
CA ALA A 644 -0.24 15.01 30.79
C ALA A 644 0.76 15.19 29.63
N MET A 645 1.54 16.29 29.67
CA MET A 645 2.62 16.49 28.68
C MET A 645 3.70 15.40 28.76
N LYS A 646 4.09 14.99 29.94
CA LYS A 646 5.06 13.89 30.13
C LYS A 646 4.50 12.56 29.61
N MET A 647 3.22 12.30 29.84
CA MET A 647 2.54 11.11 29.30
C MET A 647 2.45 11.16 27.77
N ALA A 648 2.07 12.30 27.20
CA ALA A 648 2.07 12.50 25.75
C ALA A 648 3.46 12.30 25.14
N ALA A 649 4.50 12.83 25.78
CA ALA A 649 5.88 12.62 25.35
C ALA A 649 6.30 11.15 25.41
N LYS A 650 5.85 10.39 26.42
CA LYS A 650 6.05 8.93 26.47
C LYS A 650 5.36 8.22 25.31
N MET A 651 4.10 8.55 25.03
CA MET A 651 3.35 7.98 23.91
C MET A 651 4.01 8.27 22.57
N VAL A 652 4.47 9.49 22.36
CA VAL A 652 5.21 9.87 21.12
C VAL A 652 6.56 9.16 21.03
N ASN A 653 7.18 8.85 22.13
CA ASN A 653 8.50 8.20 22.17
C ASN A 653 8.45 6.66 22.25
N HIS A 654 7.28 6.02 22.18
CA HIS A 654 7.17 4.55 22.22
C HIS A 654 7.98 3.87 21.11
N HIS A 655 8.17 4.51 19.95
CA HIS A 655 9.00 4.02 18.85
C HIS A 655 10.50 3.94 19.20
N LYS A 656 10.93 4.56 20.31
CA LYS A 656 12.32 4.46 20.82
C LYS A 656 12.55 3.23 21.69
N MET A 657 11.51 2.48 22.07
CA MET A 657 11.67 1.26 22.85
C MET A 657 12.49 0.22 22.10
N THR A 658 13.32 -0.50 22.86
CA THR A 658 14.21 -1.53 22.33
C THR A 658 13.85 -2.91 22.86
N TYR A 659 13.98 -3.91 22.02
CA TYR A 659 13.69 -5.32 22.28
C TYR A 659 14.94 -6.17 22.07
N PRO A 660 15.13 -7.25 22.83
CA PRO A 660 16.31 -8.10 22.68
C PRO A 660 16.29 -8.89 21.36
N VAL A 661 17.45 -9.02 20.74
CA VAL A 661 17.70 -9.97 19.65
C VAL A 661 17.87 -11.35 20.31
N ASN A 662 16.89 -12.24 20.13
CA ASN A 662 16.98 -13.60 20.66
C ASN A 662 17.86 -14.49 19.76
N GLU A 663 18.24 -15.66 20.27
CA GLU A 663 19.15 -16.60 19.59
C GLU A 663 18.59 -17.02 18.21
N THR A 664 17.31 -17.35 18.15
CA THR A 664 16.67 -17.81 16.89
C THR A 664 16.66 -16.72 15.81
N MET A 665 16.40 -15.46 16.20
CA MET A 665 16.51 -14.32 15.30
C MET A 665 17.95 -14.11 14.83
N SER A 666 18.91 -14.27 15.74
CA SER A 666 20.34 -14.15 15.42
C SER A 666 20.77 -15.22 14.41
N GLU A 667 20.30 -16.46 14.55
CA GLU A 667 20.59 -17.55 13.58
C GLU A 667 20.03 -17.24 12.18
N GLU A 668 18.77 -16.73 12.07
CA GLU A 668 18.20 -16.30 10.79
C GLU A 668 19.00 -15.17 10.16
N LEU A 669 19.37 -14.16 10.96
CA LEU A 669 20.19 -13.04 10.49
C LEU A 669 21.57 -13.49 10.00
N ASN A 670 22.22 -14.42 10.71
CA ASN A 670 23.50 -14.97 10.30
C ASN A 670 23.39 -15.75 8.99
N PHE A 671 22.35 -16.56 8.81
CA PHE A 671 22.11 -17.26 7.55
C PHE A 671 21.86 -16.28 6.40
N LEU A 672 21.00 -15.28 6.59
CA LEU A 672 20.73 -14.24 5.59
C LEU A 672 21.98 -13.45 5.23
N GLN A 673 22.82 -13.12 6.21
CA GLN A 673 24.10 -12.43 5.95
C GLN A 673 25.01 -13.26 5.05
N ARG A 674 25.14 -14.57 5.31
CA ARG A 674 25.94 -15.48 4.49
C ARG A 674 25.36 -15.61 3.08
N ALA A 675 24.05 -15.82 2.95
CA ALA A 675 23.38 -15.95 1.65
C ALA A 675 23.50 -14.69 0.79
N LEU A 676 23.51 -13.52 1.42
CA LEU A 676 23.60 -12.23 0.72
C LEU A 676 25.04 -11.78 0.43
N GLN A 677 26.08 -12.49 0.91
CA GLN A 677 27.46 -12.18 0.59
C GLN A 677 27.72 -12.33 -0.92
N PRO A 678 28.54 -11.46 -1.53
CA PRO A 678 28.92 -11.61 -2.93
C PRO A 678 29.60 -12.95 -3.22
N GLU A 679 30.39 -13.45 -2.26
CA GLU A 679 31.16 -14.69 -2.34
C GLU A 679 30.25 -15.95 -2.38
N SER A 680 28.98 -15.83 -2.01
CA SER A 680 28.03 -16.94 -2.11
C SER A 680 27.67 -17.30 -3.55
N ASN A 681 27.95 -16.44 -4.52
CA ASN A 681 27.59 -16.55 -5.94
C ASN A 681 26.09 -16.83 -6.19
N ILE A 682 25.24 -16.54 -5.22
CA ILE A 682 23.79 -16.74 -5.33
C ILE A 682 23.22 -15.69 -6.27
N LYS A 683 22.52 -16.17 -7.30
CA LYS A 683 21.70 -15.32 -8.18
C LYS A 683 20.33 -15.10 -7.54
N PHE A 684 20.01 -13.83 -7.26
CA PHE A 684 18.71 -13.43 -6.71
C PHE A 684 17.70 -13.22 -7.83
N GLU A 685 17.50 -14.26 -8.61
CA GLU A 685 16.54 -14.33 -9.72
C GLU A 685 15.76 -15.64 -9.65
N THR A 686 14.50 -15.60 -10.08
CA THR A 686 13.59 -16.74 -10.09
C THR A 686 12.94 -16.83 -11.48
N PRO A 687 12.78 -18.02 -12.06
CA PRO A 687 12.02 -18.22 -13.29
C PRO A 687 10.59 -17.67 -13.16
N ILE A 688 10.12 -16.93 -14.17
CA ILE A 688 8.73 -16.43 -14.22
C ILE A 688 7.75 -17.58 -14.04
N ALA A 689 8.04 -18.73 -14.61
CA ALA A 689 7.25 -19.96 -14.49
C ALA A 689 6.91 -20.35 -13.03
N HIS A 690 7.82 -20.09 -12.08
CA HIS A 690 7.63 -20.41 -10.66
C HIS A 690 6.85 -19.34 -9.87
N MET A 691 6.58 -18.19 -10.49
CA MET A 691 5.91 -17.06 -9.87
C MET A 691 4.46 -16.88 -10.31
N ILE A 692 4.07 -17.55 -11.39
CA ILE A 692 2.73 -17.46 -11.97
C ILE A 692 1.91 -18.71 -11.64
N PRO A 693 0.58 -18.59 -11.52
CA PRO A 693 -0.30 -19.73 -11.30
C PRO A 693 -0.43 -20.52 -12.60
N ARG A 694 0.28 -21.62 -12.71
CA ARG A 694 0.15 -22.59 -13.80
C ARG A 694 0.02 -24.00 -13.26
N GLU A 695 -0.46 -24.91 -14.10
CA GLU A 695 -0.58 -26.31 -13.72
C GLU A 695 0.79 -26.92 -13.39
N PRO A 696 0.87 -27.73 -12.32
CA PRO A 696 2.08 -28.46 -11.99
C PRO A 696 2.51 -29.39 -13.12
N THR A 697 3.81 -29.58 -13.28
CA THR A 697 4.36 -30.53 -14.22
C THR A 697 4.13 -31.99 -13.77
N ALA A 698 4.16 -32.18 -12.43
CA ALA A 698 3.90 -33.47 -11.82
C ALA A 698 3.44 -33.31 -10.36
N SER A 699 2.69 -34.32 -9.88
CA SER A 699 2.25 -34.46 -8.51
C SER A 699 3.11 -35.48 -7.77
N LEU A 700 3.54 -35.14 -6.55
CA LEU A 700 4.39 -35.97 -5.68
C LEU A 700 3.62 -36.26 -4.41
N PHE A 701 3.22 -37.48 -4.20
CA PHE A 701 2.50 -37.91 -3.01
C PHE A 701 3.47 -38.42 -1.96
N GLY A 702 3.23 -38.10 -0.70
CA GLY A 702 4.07 -38.58 0.37
C GLY A 702 3.31 -38.70 1.70
N ASP A 703 3.80 -39.61 2.55
CA ASP A 703 3.27 -39.86 3.88
C ASP A 703 4.37 -40.31 4.84
N SER A 704 4.19 -40.04 6.12
CA SER A 704 5.09 -40.46 7.19
C SER A 704 4.36 -41.07 8.35
N LEU A 705 4.94 -42.16 8.89
CA LEU A 705 4.61 -42.66 10.20
C LEU A 705 5.82 -42.51 11.14
N LEU A 706 5.68 -42.92 12.40
CA LEU A 706 6.73 -42.74 13.41
C LEU A 706 8.03 -43.49 13.10
N THR A 707 7.97 -44.57 12.34
CA THR A 707 9.09 -45.48 12.06
C THR A 707 9.65 -45.39 10.66
N GLY A 708 8.93 -44.73 9.73
CA GLY A 708 9.36 -44.63 8.35
C GLY A 708 8.51 -43.64 7.55
N CYS A 709 8.91 -43.40 6.33
CA CYS A 709 8.20 -42.53 5.38
C CYS A 709 8.37 -43.05 3.95
N GLY A 710 7.45 -42.60 3.08
CA GLY A 710 7.51 -42.99 1.68
C GLY A 710 6.77 -42.01 0.78
N GLY A 711 7.03 -42.14 -0.52
CA GLY A 711 6.37 -41.31 -1.51
C GLY A 711 6.47 -41.87 -2.91
N TYR A 712 5.70 -41.27 -3.82
CA TYR A 712 5.66 -41.69 -5.22
C TYR A 712 5.20 -40.53 -6.14
N SER A 713 5.48 -40.68 -7.43
CA SER A 713 4.88 -39.91 -8.50
C SER A 713 4.62 -40.82 -9.69
N LEU A 714 3.37 -40.91 -10.14
CA LEU A 714 3.00 -41.69 -11.33
C LEU A 714 3.41 -40.98 -12.60
N GLU A 715 3.36 -39.63 -12.64
CA GLU A 715 3.78 -38.85 -13.79
C GLU A 715 5.29 -38.92 -14.02
N LEU A 716 6.09 -38.87 -12.94
CA LEU A 716 7.55 -39.00 -13.00
C LEU A 716 8.03 -40.45 -12.87
N LYS A 717 7.10 -41.39 -12.72
CA LYS A 717 7.37 -42.84 -12.66
C LYS A 717 8.43 -43.22 -11.66
N PHE A 718 8.30 -42.76 -10.43
CA PHE A 718 9.15 -43.19 -9.32
C PHE A 718 8.36 -43.39 -8.02
N TRP A 719 8.96 -44.22 -7.14
CA TRP A 719 8.54 -44.40 -5.75
C TRP A 719 9.77 -44.53 -4.86
N TRP A 720 9.62 -44.36 -3.53
CA TRP A 720 10.68 -44.51 -2.56
C TRP A 720 10.12 -44.82 -1.17
N HIS A 721 10.97 -45.46 -0.30
CA HIS A 721 10.70 -45.66 1.10
C HIS A 721 11.98 -45.51 1.93
N ILE A 722 11.87 -44.98 3.15
CA ILE A 722 12.97 -44.82 4.10
C ILE A 722 12.49 -45.21 5.49
N ASP A 723 13.24 -46.10 6.19
CA ASP A 723 13.07 -46.30 7.63
C ASP A 723 13.80 -45.22 8.40
N PHE A 724 13.17 -44.68 9.46
CA PHE A 724 13.83 -43.75 10.35
C PHE A 724 14.80 -44.51 11.30
N PRO A 725 15.98 -43.91 11.59
CA PRO A 725 16.90 -44.48 12.57
C PRO A 725 16.29 -44.42 13.97
N ILE A 726 16.75 -45.36 14.84
CA ILE A 726 16.18 -45.52 16.18
C ILE A 726 16.20 -44.24 17.01
N GLU A 727 17.24 -43.44 16.86
CA GLU A 727 17.39 -42.16 17.58
C GLU A 727 16.29 -41.13 17.20
N ILE A 728 15.79 -41.16 15.97
CA ILE A 728 14.66 -40.31 15.53
C ILE A 728 13.35 -40.88 16.06
N VAL A 729 13.16 -42.20 15.94
CA VAL A 729 11.96 -42.87 16.43
C VAL A 729 11.79 -42.66 17.95
N GLU A 730 12.85 -42.81 18.73
CA GLU A 730 12.81 -42.55 20.17
C GLU A 730 12.39 -41.10 20.49
N ARG A 731 12.91 -40.14 19.76
CA ARG A 731 12.55 -38.72 19.96
C ARG A 731 11.12 -38.39 19.54
N THR A 732 10.54 -39.11 18.58
CA THR A 732 9.12 -38.93 18.20
C THR A 732 8.18 -39.55 19.20
N LEU A 733 8.59 -40.58 19.89
CA LEU A 733 7.81 -41.25 20.94
C LEU A 733 7.82 -40.51 22.29
N LEU A 734 8.70 -39.52 22.46
CA LEU A 734 8.68 -38.66 23.63
C LEU A 734 7.40 -37.79 23.61
N HIS A 735 6.48 -38.05 24.54
CA HIS A 735 5.27 -37.25 24.71
C HIS A 735 5.57 -35.91 25.42
N ILE A 736 6.30 -35.06 24.76
CA ILE A 736 6.63 -33.72 25.27
C ILE A 736 5.60 -32.73 24.71
N PRO A 737 4.86 -31.97 25.57
CA PRO A 737 3.85 -31.03 25.12
C PRO A 737 4.41 -29.82 24.37
N ASP A 738 5.68 -29.47 24.60
CA ASP A 738 6.33 -28.31 24.03
C ASP A 738 7.15 -28.65 22.77
N GLU A 739 6.66 -28.28 21.61
CA GLU A 739 7.37 -28.45 20.33
C GLU A 739 8.71 -27.66 20.24
N SER A 740 8.97 -26.77 21.21
CA SER A 740 10.24 -26.04 21.29
C SER A 740 11.32 -26.81 22.05
N ASP A 741 10.98 -27.94 22.69
CA ASP A 741 11.97 -28.80 23.35
C ASP A 741 12.91 -29.42 22.31
N VAL A 742 14.21 -29.27 22.56
CA VAL A 742 15.26 -29.78 21.67
C VAL A 742 15.27 -31.32 21.53
N ARG A 743 14.66 -32.05 22.48
CA ARG A 743 14.58 -33.52 22.48
C ARG A 743 13.45 -34.02 21.60
N PHE A 744 12.44 -33.21 21.31
CA PHE A 744 11.22 -33.64 20.63
C PHE A 744 11.29 -33.45 19.10
N ILE A 745 10.85 -34.48 18.38
CA ILE A 745 10.61 -34.45 16.93
C ILE A 745 9.13 -34.76 16.71
N SER A 746 8.34 -33.80 16.17
CA SER A 746 6.93 -34.06 15.91
C SER A 746 6.74 -34.82 14.59
N ILE A 747 5.60 -35.51 14.46
CA ILE A 747 5.19 -36.13 13.19
C ILE A 747 5.16 -35.12 12.04
N ASN A 748 4.79 -33.87 12.34
CA ASN A 748 4.82 -32.78 11.33
C ASN A 748 6.22 -32.57 10.74
N CYS A 749 7.30 -32.83 11.52
CA CYS A 749 8.67 -32.72 11.01
C CYS A 749 8.99 -33.89 10.08
N LEU A 750 8.48 -35.06 10.35
CA LEU A 750 8.66 -36.25 9.52
C LEU A 750 7.93 -36.10 8.19
N GLU A 751 6.71 -35.55 8.24
CA GLU A 751 5.95 -35.19 7.03
C GLU A 751 6.67 -34.16 6.19
N TYR A 752 7.27 -33.15 6.85
CA TYR A 752 8.05 -32.14 6.12
C TYR A 752 9.34 -32.71 5.52
N PHE A 753 9.97 -33.66 6.22
CA PHE A 753 11.10 -34.41 5.69
C PHE A 753 10.70 -35.17 4.42
N THR A 754 9.54 -35.81 4.38
CA THR A 754 8.98 -36.54 3.24
C THR A 754 8.82 -35.59 2.02
N ILE A 755 8.32 -34.37 2.22
CA ILE A 755 8.25 -33.37 1.16
C ILE A 755 9.65 -33.04 0.60
N ILE A 756 10.66 -32.93 1.45
CA ILE A 756 12.04 -32.63 1.02
C ILE A 756 12.60 -33.77 0.17
N ILE A 757 12.38 -35.04 0.56
CA ILE A 757 12.84 -36.21 -0.20
C ILE A 757 12.10 -36.29 -1.56
N ASN A 758 10.79 -36.11 -1.58
CA ASN A 758 10.01 -36.00 -2.81
C ASN A 758 10.59 -34.96 -3.79
N TYR A 759 10.91 -33.78 -3.27
CA TYR A 759 11.53 -32.73 -4.05
C TYR A 759 12.91 -33.14 -4.59
N CYS A 760 13.75 -33.81 -3.78
CA CYS A 760 15.06 -34.32 -4.20
C CYS A 760 14.89 -35.38 -5.31
N ALA A 761 13.94 -36.30 -5.19
CA ALA A 761 13.65 -37.29 -6.22
C ALA A 761 13.25 -36.65 -7.55
N ALA A 762 12.37 -35.65 -7.50
CA ALA A 762 11.99 -34.88 -8.70
C ALA A 762 13.18 -34.12 -9.31
N LYS A 763 14.03 -33.52 -8.48
CA LYS A 763 15.24 -32.80 -8.96
C LYS A 763 16.21 -33.74 -9.68
N VAL A 764 16.38 -34.97 -9.16
CA VAL A 764 17.18 -36.03 -9.83
C VAL A 764 16.52 -36.45 -11.12
N TYR A 765 15.21 -36.67 -11.14
CA TYR A 765 14.48 -37.04 -12.35
C TYR A 765 14.68 -35.99 -13.47
N PHE A 766 14.40 -34.73 -13.21
CA PHE A 766 14.51 -33.68 -14.20
C PHE A 766 15.96 -33.41 -14.68
N ALA A 767 16.96 -33.78 -13.89
CA ALA A 767 18.35 -33.73 -14.29
C ALA A 767 18.75 -34.89 -15.23
N THR A 768 18.08 -36.04 -15.16
CA THR A 768 18.39 -37.24 -15.95
C THR A 768 17.62 -37.29 -17.28
N VAL A 769 16.44 -36.67 -17.36
CA VAL A 769 15.57 -36.71 -18.53
C VAL A 769 15.72 -35.41 -19.32
N LEU A 770 16.60 -35.40 -20.33
CA LEU A 770 17.08 -34.19 -21.04
C LEU A 770 16.22 -33.73 -22.23
N GLU A 771 15.30 -34.51 -22.77
CA GLU A 771 14.58 -34.18 -24.04
C GLU A 771 13.06 -34.06 -23.86
N GLY A 772 12.51 -32.94 -24.32
CA GLY A 772 11.05 -32.72 -24.42
C GLY A 772 10.36 -32.18 -23.17
N ASN A 773 11.08 -31.93 -22.10
CA ASN A 773 10.51 -31.49 -20.83
C ASN A 773 10.42 -29.95 -20.69
N ASP A 774 9.48 -29.53 -19.87
CA ASP A 774 9.35 -28.15 -19.41
C ASP A 774 10.72 -27.68 -18.81
N PRO A 775 11.32 -26.60 -19.32
CA PRO A 775 12.58 -26.08 -18.80
C PRO A 775 12.50 -25.55 -17.36
N TYR A 776 11.28 -25.30 -16.89
CA TYR A 776 11.00 -24.79 -15.56
C TYR A 776 9.89 -25.62 -14.87
N PRO A 777 10.12 -26.91 -14.61
CA PRO A 777 9.09 -27.76 -14.03
C PRO A 777 8.66 -27.28 -12.65
N ILE A 778 7.38 -27.45 -12.36
CA ILE A 778 6.80 -27.20 -11.02
C ILE A 778 6.26 -28.52 -10.51
N VAL A 779 6.69 -28.92 -9.33
CA VAL A 779 6.13 -30.11 -8.65
C VAL A 779 5.12 -29.71 -7.58
N LEU A 780 4.02 -30.45 -7.55
CA LEU A 780 2.99 -30.32 -6.51
C LEU A 780 3.18 -31.41 -5.46
N CYS A 781 3.73 -31.06 -4.32
CA CYS A 781 3.79 -32.00 -3.19
C CYS A 781 2.42 -32.11 -2.53
N VAL A 782 1.90 -33.33 -2.49
CA VAL A 782 0.60 -33.68 -1.93
C VAL A 782 0.84 -34.39 -0.60
N THR A 783 0.28 -33.87 0.49
CA THR A 783 0.40 -34.39 1.85
C THR A 783 -0.94 -34.26 2.58
N ASP A 784 -1.21 -35.13 3.53
CA ASP A 784 -2.36 -35.04 4.43
C ASP A 784 -2.07 -34.23 5.71
N ASN A 785 -0.86 -33.63 5.80
CA ASN A 785 -0.42 -32.81 6.92
C ASN A 785 -0.44 -31.32 6.59
N THR A 786 -1.37 -30.57 7.21
CA THR A 786 -1.53 -29.13 6.99
C THR A 786 -0.32 -28.32 7.46
N SER A 787 0.39 -28.76 8.49
CA SER A 787 1.60 -28.09 8.99
C SER A 787 2.75 -28.25 8.00
N ALA A 788 3.00 -29.45 7.52
CA ALA A 788 4.03 -29.75 6.52
C ALA A 788 3.78 -28.97 5.23
N LYS A 789 2.54 -28.98 4.71
CA LYS A 789 2.12 -28.13 3.59
C LYS A 789 2.52 -26.66 3.81
N LYS A 790 2.16 -26.09 4.97
CA LYS A 790 2.44 -24.69 5.27
C LYS A 790 3.94 -24.40 5.34
N TRP A 791 4.75 -25.36 5.76
CA TRP A 791 6.20 -25.20 5.91
C TRP A 791 6.96 -25.23 4.56
N THR A 792 6.29 -25.57 3.44
CA THR A 792 6.90 -25.40 2.12
C THR A 792 7.09 -23.94 1.74
N THR A 793 6.26 -23.03 2.26
CA THR A 793 6.34 -21.60 2.00
C THR A 793 6.78 -20.76 3.21
N HIS A 794 6.56 -21.27 4.43
CA HIS A 794 6.89 -20.62 5.70
C HIS A 794 7.69 -21.58 6.59
N THR A 795 8.24 -21.11 7.71
CA THR A 795 8.87 -21.98 8.73
C THR A 795 7.97 -22.15 9.94
N SER A 796 8.17 -23.22 10.69
CA SER A 796 7.52 -23.41 11.99
C SER A 796 7.92 -22.31 12.96
N LYS A 797 6.96 -21.82 13.73
CA LYS A 797 7.23 -20.86 14.81
C LYS A 797 7.78 -21.53 16.06
N LYS A 798 7.46 -22.80 16.30
CA LYS A 798 7.77 -23.55 17.52
C LYS A 798 8.84 -24.63 17.31
N SER A 799 8.68 -25.53 16.35
CA SER A 799 9.55 -26.67 16.16
C SER A 799 10.96 -26.29 15.67
N LEU A 800 11.96 -26.60 16.48
CA LEU A 800 13.38 -26.38 16.16
C LEU A 800 13.86 -27.25 15.00
N ALA A 801 13.41 -28.52 14.95
CA ALA A 801 13.77 -29.46 13.88
C ALA A 801 13.25 -28.97 12.52
N SER A 802 11.98 -28.57 12.45
CA SER A 802 11.42 -28.07 11.18
C SER A 802 12.10 -26.78 10.70
N ARG A 803 12.55 -25.92 11.63
CA ARG A 803 13.33 -24.71 11.27
C ARG A 803 14.67 -25.03 10.63
N ALA A 804 15.36 -26.00 11.20
CA ALA A 804 16.64 -26.46 10.67
C ALA A 804 16.46 -27.13 9.29
N LEU A 805 15.42 -27.99 9.14
CA LEU A 805 15.03 -28.57 7.85
C LEU A 805 14.65 -27.50 6.82
N ALA A 806 13.92 -26.46 7.23
CA ALA A 806 13.54 -25.39 6.33
C ALA A 806 14.76 -24.59 5.81
N ARG A 807 15.78 -24.37 6.63
CA ARG A 807 17.04 -23.75 6.19
C ARG A 807 17.80 -24.65 5.21
N PHE A 808 17.87 -25.94 5.48
CA PHE A 808 18.45 -26.91 4.56
C PHE A 808 17.71 -26.92 3.23
N PHE A 809 16.37 -27.03 3.27
CA PHE A 809 15.54 -27.01 2.08
C PHE A 809 15.64 -25.69 1.31
N CYS A 810 15.77 -24.57 2.00
CA CYS A 810 16.03 -23.29 1.39
C CYS A 810 17.31 -23.32 0.52
N GLY A 811 18.38 -23.92 1.03
CA GLY A 811 19.62 -24.12 0.26
C GLY A 811 19.41 -24.96 -1.01
N LEU A 812 18.56 -26.00 -0.98
CA LEU A 812 18.23 -26.82 -2.16
C LEU A 812 17.37 -26.05 -3.20
N LEU A 813 16.59 -25.08 -2.77
CA LEU A 813 15.74 -24.26 -3.65
C LEU A 813 16.51 -23.13 -4.35
N ILE A 814 17.61 -22.68 -3.74
CA ILE A 814 18.42 -21.59 -4.31
C ILE A 814 19.02 -22.06 -5.65
N GLY A 815 18.75 -21.29 -6.70
CA GLY A 815 19.24 -21.58 -8.05
C GLY A 815 18.65 -22.84 -8.71
N SER A 816 17.64 -23.46 -8.11
CA SER A 816 16.97 -24.64 -8.68
C SER A 816 16.05 -24.26 -9.85
N ASN A 817 16.10 -25.05 -10.93
CA ASN A 817 15.16 -24.94 -12.04
C ASN A 817 13.81 -25.60 -11.73
N VAL A 818 13.71 -26.37 -10.64
CA VAL A 818 12.47 -27.04 -10.23
C VAL A 818 11.75 -26.20 -9.20
N GLY A 819 10.55 -25.73 -9.53
CA GLY A 819 9.64 -25.06 -8.61
C GLY A 819 8.88 -26.06 -7.74
N ILE A 820 8.37 -25.60 -6.59
CA ILE A 820 7.56 -26.42 -5.69
C ILE A 820 6.32 -25.68 -5.24
N ASN A 821 5.20 -26.39 -5.29
CA ASN A 821 3.94 -26.05 -4.64
C ASN A 821 3.55 -27.21 -3.70
N ALA A 822 2.67 -26.95 -2.73
CA ALA A 822 2.15 -28.01 -1.87
C ALA A 822 0.64 -27.87 -1.68
N THR A 823 -0.04 -29.00 -1.66
CA THR A 823 -1.48 -29.06 -1.39
C THR A 823 -1.79 -30.10 -0.30
N TRP A 824 -2.94 -29.95 0.31
CA TRP A 824 -3.43 -30.90 1.29
C TRP A 824 -4.53 -31.76 0.70
N ILE A 825 -4.51 -33.03 1.03
CA ILE A 825 -5.59 -34.01 0.78
C ILE A 825 -5.96 -34.73 2.07
N SER A 826 -7.10 -35.38 2.07
CA SER A 826 -7.46 -36.23 3.23
C SER A 826 -6.62 -37.51 3.26
N THR A 827 -6.35 -38.06 4.46
CA THR A 827 -5.61 -39.32 4.64
C THR A 827 -6.21 -40.50 3.82
N LYS A 828 -7.53 -40.54 3.71
CA LYS A 828 -8.21 -41.52 2.86
C LYS A 828 -7.85 -41.40 1.36
N ALA A 829 -7.59 -40.21 0.89
CA ALA A 829 -7.19 -39.96 -0.50
C ALA A 829 -5.68 -40.17 -0.70
N ASN A 830 -4.88 -40.25 0.37
CA ASN A 830 -3.43 -40.50 0.36
C ASN A 830 -3.06 -42.01 0.59
N GLU A 831 -3.99 -42.89 0.33
CA GLU A 831 -3.90 -44.34 0.69
C GLU A 831 -2.61 -45.01 0.17
N LEU A 832 -2.23 -44.76 -1.09
CA LEU A 832 -1.03 -45.41 -1.65
C LEU A 832 0.26 -44.89 -0.99
N ALA A 833 0.37 -43.61 -0.67
CA ALA A 833 1.51 -43.07 0.07
C ALA A 833 1.59 -43.64 1.50
N ASP A 834 0.43 -43.78 2.18
CA ASP A 834 0.34 -44.40 3.51
C ASP A 834 0.79 -45.88 3.45
N LYS A 835 0.40 -46.63 2.41
CA LYS A 835 0.89 -48.00 2.21
C LYS A 835 2.39 -48.07 1.97
N ILE A 836 2.94 -47.18 1.16
CA ILE A 836 4.39 -47.13 0.91
C ILE A 836 5.14 -46.74 2.19
N SER A 837 4.65 -45.83 3.02
CA SER A 837 5.28 -45.41 4.26
C SER A 837 5.36 -46.57 5.29
N ARG A 838 4.49 -47.60 5.18
CA ARG A 838 4.37 -48.75 6.06
C ARG A 838 5.11 -50.02 5.57
N LEU A 839 5.84 -49.95 4.46
CA LEU A 839 6.60 -51.11 3.97
C LEU A 839 7.58 -51.60 5.05
N LYS A 840 7.60 -52.89 5.29
CA LYS A 840 8.52 -53.55 6.25
C LYS A 840 9.70 -54.15 5.52
N LYS A 841 10.88 -54.11 6.13
CA LYS A 841 12.04 -54.88 5.67
C LYS A 841 11.70 -56.38 5.73
N GLU A 842 11.96 -57.10 4.64
CA GLU A 842 11.96 -58.54 4.68
C GLU A 842 13.12 -58.99 5.57
N ALA A 843 12.81 -59.87 6.54
CA ALA A 843 13.82 -60.49 7.38
C ALA A 843 14.66 -61.43 6.51
N ASN A 844 15.71 -60.94 5.88
CA ASN A 844 16.60 -61.78 5.08
C ASN A 844 17.44 -62.68 5.98
N SER A 845 17.22 -63.97 5.83
CA SER A 845 18.13 -65.02 6.27
C SER A 845 19.47 -64.91 5.48
N ASN A 846 20.55 -64.60 6.20
CA ASN A 846 21.91 -64.97 5.83
C ASN A 846 22.68 -64.33 4.67
N ASN A 847 22.66 -63.00 4.47
CA ASN A 847 23.75 -62.37 3.71
C ASN A 847 24.00 -60.95 4.14
N SER A 848 25.19 -60.65 4.66
CA SER A 848 25.63 -59.43 5.29
C SER A 848 26.05 -58.30 4.31
N SER A 849 25.65 -58.36 3.03
CA SER A 849 26.09 -57.36 2.03
C SER A 849 25.03 -56.88 1.06
N SER A 850 23.74 -57.20 1.23
CA SER A 850 22.68 -56.77 0.31
C SER A 850 21.89 -55.58 0.85
N THR A 851 21.60 -54.62 -0.02
CA THR A 851 20.60 -53.56 0.20
C THR A 851 19.33 -54.16 0.79
N PRO A 852 18.72 -53.51 1.80
CA PRO A 852 17.46 -53.99 2.38
C PRO A 852 16.38 -54.11 1.29
N THR A 853 15.87 -55.30 1.10
CA THR A 853 14.72 -55.56 0.23
C THR A 853 13.44 -55.38 1.03
N PHE A 854 12.51 -54.61 0.47
CA PHE A 854 11.17 -54.39 1.02
C PHE A 854 10.18 -55.36 0.34
N ASP A 855 9.08 -55.72 1.01
CA ASP A 855 8.00 -56.51 0.42
C ASP A 855 7.22 -55.65 -0.63
N TYR A 856 7.89 -55.40 -1.72
CA TYR A 856 7.40 -54.58 -2.81
C TYR A 856 6.50 -55.33 -3.77
N SER A 857 6.67 -56.68 -3.85
CA SER A 857 5.93 -57.51 -4.78
C SER A 857 4.42 -57.53 -4.48
N LYS A 858 4.05 -57.56 -3.20
CA LYS A 858 2.65 -57.45 -2.81
C LYS A 858 2.05 -56.08 -3.09
N LEU A 859 2.80 -55.00 -2.81
CA LEU A 859 2.36 -53.64 -3.13
C LEU A 859 2.13 -53.44 -4.63
N GLN A 860 3.01 -53.99 -5.50
CA GLN A 860 2.84 -53.96 -6.94
C GLN A 860 1.68 -54.82 -7.48
N GLN A 861 1.27 -55.86 -6.75
CA GLN A 861 0.06 -56.62 -7.07
C GLN A 861 -1.19 -55.80 -6.79
N ASP A 862 -1.24 -55.16 -5.63
CA ASP A 862 -2.37 -54.31 -5.23
C ASP A 862 -2.45 -53.00 -6.03
N HIS A 863 -1.28 -52.51 -6.48
CA HIS A 863 -1.13 -51.22 -7.23
C HIS A 863 -0.29 -51.43 -8.51
N PRO A 864 -0.89 -51.97 -9.60
CA PRO A 864 -0.18 -52.30 -10.84
C PRO A 864 0.50 -51.10 -11.52
N GLU A 865 0.01 -49.89 -11.24
CA GLU A 865 0.59 -48.64 -11.73
C GLU A 865 2.04 -48.42 -11.28
N LEU A 866 2.44 -48.98 -10.13
CA LEU A 866 3.81 -48.91 -9.63
C LEU A 866 4.80 -49.80 -10.38
N LYS A 867 4.34 -50.77 -11.19
CA LYS A 867 5.22 -51.67 -11.96
C LYS A 867 6.09 -50.91 -12.98
N ALA A 868 5.61 -49.75 -13.45
CA ALA A 868 6.34 -48.91 -14.38
C ALA A 868 7.22 -47.87 -13.66
N CYS A 869 7.25 -47.83 -12.31
CA CYS A 869 7.98 -46.84 -11.55
C CYS A 869 9.37 -47.38 -11.11
N ALA A 870 10.40 -46.54 -11.34
CA ALA A 870 11.74 -46.77 -10.79
C ALA A 870 11.79 -46.51 -9.29
N SER A 871 12.65 -47.22 -8.56
CA SER A 871 12.88 -46.91 -7.16
C SER A 871 13.87 -45.74 -7.03
N PHE A 872 13.50 -44.72 -6.25
CA PHE A 872 14.44 -43.64 -5.91
C PHE A 872 15.19 -43.99 -4.61
N HIS A 873 16.51 -43.99 -4.69
CA HIS A 873 17.39 -44.22 -3.55
C HIS A 873 18.10 -42.91 -3.21
N PRO A 874 17.73 -42.25 -2.10
CA PRO A 874 18.46 -41.08 -1.61
C PRO A 874 19.93 -41.45 -1.33
N SER A 875 20.84 -40.53 -1.59
CA SER A 875 22.25 -40.76 -1.30
C SER A 875 22.51 -40.80 0.20
N GLN A 876 23.56 -41.51 0.61
CA GLN A 876 23.99 -41.51 1.99
C GLN A 876 24.37 -40.10 2.50
N LEU A 877 24.91 -39.27 1.60
CA LEU A 877 25.25 -37.89 1.91
C LEU A 877 24.01 -37.05 2.23
N LEU A 878 22.97 -37.11 1.41
CA LEU A 878 21.71 -36.40 1.65
C LEU A 878 21.06 -36.87 2.96
N ILE A 879 20.99 -38.19 3.17
CA ILE A 879 20.38 -38.78 4.36
C ILE A 879 21.13 -38.37 5.62
N SER A 880 22.47 -38.44 5.61
CA SER A 880 23.29 -38.03 6.75
C SER A 880 23.10 -36.53 7.09
N PHE A 881 23.04 -35.65 6.11
CA PHE A 881 22.72 -34.25 6.34
C PHE A 881 21.34 -34.05 6.98
N LEU A 882 20.31 -34.74 6.49
CA LEU A 882 18.95 -34.61 7.01
C LEU A 882 18.83 -35.13 8.43
N TRP A 883 19.48 -36.28 8.74
CA TRP A 883 19.54 -36.80 10.11
C TRP A 883 20.29 -35.86 11.05
N GLU A 884 21.46 -35.35 10.63
CA GLU A 884 22.21 -34.38 11.42
C GLU A 884 21.36 -33.14 11.71
N VAL A 885 20.69 -32.60 10.71
CA VAL A 885 19.81 -31.44 10.84
C VAL A 885 18.69 -31.69 11.85
N MET A 886 18.04 -32.86 11.75
CA MET A 886 16.93 -33.21 12.65
C MET A 886 17.39 -33.51 14.08
N LEU A 887 18.58 -34.06 14.27
CA LEU A 887 19.11 -34.43 15.58
C LEU A 887 19.84 -33.27 16.26
N SER A 888 20.68 -32.53 15.53
CA SER A 888 21.48 -31.44 16.08
C SER A 888 20.75 -30.06 16.11
N ARG A 889 19.66 -29.91 15.33
CA ARG A 889 18.96 -28.63 15.10
C ARG A 889 19.81 -27.58 14.38
N LYS A 890 20.98 -27.98 13.90
CA LYS A 890 21.91 -27.12 13.17
C LYS A 890 21.82 -27.41 11.68
N CYS A 891 21.68 -26.38 10.88
CA CYS A 891 21.77 -26.52 9.44
C CYS A 891 23.24 -26.61 9.04
N PRO A 892 23.63 -27.50 8.12
CA PRO A 892 24.95 -27.53 7.52
C PRO A 892 25.33 -26.16 6.92
N ASP A 893 26.61 -25.96 6.66
CA ASP A 893 27.07 -24.75 6.01
C ASP A 893 26.37 -24.56 4.65
N LEU A 894 25.88 -23.34 4.38
CA LEU A 894 25.13 -23.04 3.16
C LEU A 894 25.91 -23.42 1.90
N ASN A 895 27.22 -23.17 1.87
CA ASN A 895 28.05 -23.49 0.70
C ASN A 895 28.09 -24.99 0.42
N LYS A 896 28.07 -25.84 1.45
CA LYS A 896 28.00 -27.30 1.27
C LYS A 896 26.67 -27.72 0.63
N ILE A 897 25.55 -27.07 1.01
CA ILE A 897 24.24 -27.37 0.45
C ILE A 897 24.16 -26.89 -1.01
N LEU A 898 24.70 -25.71 -1.31
CA LEU A 898 24.72 -25.13 -2.66
C LEU A 898 25.57 -25.94 -3.65
N GLN A 899 26.54 -26.71 -3.16
CA GLN A 899 27.41 -27.56 -3.95
C GLN A 899 26.82 -28.94 -4.24
N LEU A 900 25.65 -29.29 -3.65
CA LEU A 900 25.00 -30.57 -3.90
C LEU A 900 24.47 -30.64 -5.34
N GLU A 901 25.08 -31.51 -6.12
CA GLU A 901 24.63 -31.83 -7.48
C GLU A 901 23.50 -32.90 -7.43
N PRO A 902 22.72 -33.08 -8.49
CA PRO A 902 21.68 -34.10 -8.53
C PRO A 902 22.11 -35.50 -8.10
N GLN A 903 23.30 -35.93 -8.49
CA GLN A 903 23.90 -37.20 -8.09
C GLN A 903 24.17 -37.34 -6.59
N ASP A 904 24.39 -36.20 -5.90
CA ASP A 904 24.59 -36.17 -4.45
C ASP A 904 23.27 -36.28 -3.69
N LEU A 905 22.13 -36.05 -4.38
CA LEU A 905 20.80 -36.20 -3.80
C LEU A 905 20.29 -37.64 -3.85
N GLY A 906 20.70 -38.42 -4.85
CA GLY A 906 20.29 -39.81 -5.01
C GLY A 906 20.32 -40.32 -6.44
N LYS A 907 19.75 -41.50 -6.65
CA LYS A 907 19.64 -42.15 -7.96
C LYS A 907 18.28 -42.84 -8.15
N LEU A 908 17.81 -42.85 -9.40
CA LEU A 908 16.67 -43.63 -9.83
C LEU A 908 17.18 -45.01 -10.34
N CYS A 909 16.64 -46.10 -9.83
CA CYS A 909 16.98 -47.49 -10.24
C CYS A 909 15.72 -48.09 -10.86
N THR A 910 15.83 -48.54 -12.10
CA THR A 910 14.78 -49.28 -12.82
C THR A 910 14.69 -50.72 -12.39
#